data_4a5601d4bcada014791636ff5c8e022a
#
_entry.id   4a5601d4bcada014791636ff5c8e022a
#
_cell.length_a   1.000
_cell.length_b   1.000
_cell.length_c   1.000
_cell.angle_alpha   90.00
_cell.angle_beta   90.00
_cell.angle_gamma   90.00
#
_symmetry.space_group_name_H-M   'P 1'
#
loop_
_entity.id
_entity.type
_entity.pdbx_description
1 polymer ?
#
loop_
_entity_poly.entity_id
_entity_poly.type
_entity_poly.pdbx_seq_one_letter_code
_entity_poly.pdbx_strand_id
1 'polypeptide(L)'
;MEKNTDKKKSSGWLRRFFFGGSRALADDVTNVEEIISPGRQIVRNFFERKLAVFAMIVVIAMFLFVFIAPLFMPKYRDTYTETTQQNLPPGFSMLSVPSELAENVKIIDSFGSFSVGVSNSGDLYVWGNTKIGTTGYDVADIPQEVQDANIVMAAAGIDHIIAIGDDGTIYGWGNDRLGQFGRKDEFAENNNIIEFPEELAENGVDVANVKKLTCGYQSTAILMNDGSVYVWGNKFAYSNMDAFINRGGFVDIDFTLNYVVGIQEAGNAVYTGTRGLYNQARADVTEKPIAMNEYLKGRKIVGLASGSSNICLILDDGSVCLVGDFQSGSVSVPKLADGERFVDIEAGTYHFTGLTNQGNVYSWGGDTLNQTAVPKGITSAVKIYAGAFQSYAVDQNGKLLGKWGLKGYLFGTDGNGADVFQRVVNGGRMTMTVGAVAVVISSIIGIIVGCLSGYFGGKVDLILMRVTEGFSSIPFLPFALTLSAVMSQMTLSENMRIFIIMCILGVLSWTGLARLVRGQVLSTRENEFVIAAQAMGVKSGKIAFKHILPNVISVILVTLTLDFATCLLTESSLSYLGFGVQFPRPTWGNMLNGANNATIIKNFWWQWLFPAAFLAVTTICINIVGDTLRDVMDPKSSADR
;
A
#
# COMPACT_ATOMS: atom_id res chain seq x y z
N MET A 1 20.53 -61.77 -7.57
CA MET A 1 21.26 -60.49 -7.52
C MET A 1 20.27 -59.40 -7.23
N GLU A 2 20.05 -59.18 -5.94
CA GLU A 2 19.17 -58.12 -5.41
C GLU A 2 19.95 -56.85 -5.25
N LYS A 3 19.43 -55.74 -5.76
CA LYS A 3 19.91 -54.39 -5.46
C LYS A 3 18.99 -53.73 -4.47
N ASN A 4 19.43 -53.69 -3.23
CA ASN A 4 18.88 -52.86 -2.14
C ASN A 4 19.06 -51.39 -2.46
N THR A 5 17.98 -50.65 -2.49
CA THR A 5 17.99 -49.16 -2.53
C THR A 5 17.54 -48.63 -1.19
N ASP A 6 18.52 -48.20 -0.41
CA ASP A 6 18.32 -47.47 0.84
C ASP A 6 17.71 -46.07 0.57
N LYS A 7 16.43 -45.88 0.90
CA LYS A 7 15.81 -44.57 1.04
C LYS A 7 16.09 -44.02 2.46
N LYS A 8 17.03 -43.12 2.58
CA LYS A 8 17.28 -42.31 3.80
C LYS A 8 16.04 -41.51 4.16
N LYS A 9 15.38 -41.85 5.26
CA LYS A 9 14.32 -41.08 5.91
C LYS A 9 14.94 -39.92 6.71
N SER A 10 14.80 -38.68 6.23
CA SER A 10 15.21 -37.45 6.91
C SER A 10 14.03 -36.78 7.64
N SER A 11 13.36 -37.46 8.54
CA SER A 11 12.25 -36.86 9.32
C SER A 11 12.26 -37.19 10.81
N GLY A 12 13.45 -37.38 11.38
CA GLY A 12 13.57 -37.88 12.76
C GLY A 12 14.02 -36.87 13.82
N TRP A 13 14.62 -35.73 13.43
CA TRP A 13 15.26 -34.84 14.40
C TRP A 13 14.26 -34.01 15.20
N LEU A 14 13.31 -33.33 14.56
CA LEU A 14 12.26 -32.53 15.24
C LEU A 14 11.35 -33.42 16.11
N ARG A 15 11.01 -34.62 15.62
CA ARG A 15 10.19 -35.57 16.39
C ARG A 15 10.94 -36.13 17.60
N ARG A 16 12.27 -36.32 17.55
CA ARG A 16 13.11 -36.73 18.68
C ARG A 16 13.31 -35.61 19.68
N PHE A 17 13.38 -34.37 19.23
CA PHE A 17 13.57 -33.20 20.10
C PHE A 17 12.31 -32.88 20.90
N PHE A 18 11.13 -32.94 20.27
CA PHE A 18 9.86 -32.59 20.90
C PHE A 18 9.12 -33.77 21.55
N PHE A 19 9.24 -34.97 21.07
CA PHE A 19 8.42 -36.11 21.52
C PHE A 19 9.20 -37.30 22.10
N GLY A 20 10.51 -37.20 22.30
CA GLY A 20 11.35 -38.25 22.86
C GLY A 20 11.05 -39.64 22.29
N GLY A 21 11.98 -40.22 21.51
CA GLY A 21 11.74 -41.52 20.89
C GLY A 21 11.48 -42.62 21.92
N SER A 22 10.21 -43.04 22.08
CA SER A 22 9.89 -44.28 22.76
C SER A 22 10.31 -45.45 21.86
N ARG A 23 11.34 -46.18 22.25
CA ARG A 23 11.53 -47.57 21.82
C ARG A 23 10.45 -48.37 22.49
N ALA A 24 9.53 -48.92 21.70
CA ALA A 24 8.73 -50.05 22.15
C ALA A 24 9.69 -51.21 22.40
N LEU A 25 9.97 -51.48 23.64
CA LEU A 25 10.46 -52.79 24.11
C LEU A 25 9.23 -53.52 24.63
N ALA A 26 9.06 -54.73 24.15
CA ALA A 26 8.04 -55.67 24.51
C ALA A 26 8.09 -55.96 26.03
N ASP A 27 6.90 -56.12 26.57
CA ASP A 27 6.52 -56.85 27.80
C ASP A 27 7.62 -57.16 28.81
N ASP A 28 7.70 -56.34 29.87
CA ASP A 28 7.65 -56.89 31.24
C ASP A 28 7.34 -55.82 32.27
N VAL A 29 6.64 -56.24 33.28
CA VAL A 29 6.03 -55.51 34.37
C VAL A 29 7.08 -54.83 35.25
N THR A 30 7.28 -53.55 35.12
CA THR A 30 7.65 -52.62 36.19
C THR A 30 7.18 -51.23 35.80
N ASN A 31 6.21 -50.67 36.55
CA ASN A 31 5.85 -49.26 36.53
C ASN A 31 7.05 -48.44 37.02
N VAL A 32 8.01 -48.18 36.14
CA VAL A 32 8.96 -47.12 36.36
C VAL A 32 8.27 -45.84 35.90
N GLU A 33 7.75 -45.06 36.85
CA GLU A 33 7.36 -43.68 36.58
C GLU A 33 8.59 -42.99 35.98
N GLU A 34 8.56 -42.76 34.66
CA GLU A 34 9.55 -41.91 34.00
C GLU A 34 9.50 -40.53 34.69
N ILE A 35 10.50 -40.18 35.46
CA ILE A 35 10.63 -38.87 36.09
C ILE A 35 10.86 -37.88 34.96
N ILE A 36 9.76 -37.41 34.36
CA ILE A 36 9.76 -36.39 33.30
C ILE A 36 10.06 -35.05 34.00
N SER A 37 11.09 -34.33 33.54
CA SER A 37 11.37 -32.99 34.09
C SER A 37 10.13 -32.08 33.95
N PRO A 38 9.84 -31.23 34.94
CA PRO A 38 8.64 -30.38 34.94
C PRO A 38 8.45 -29.56 33.65
N GLY A 39 9.54 -29.06 33.08
CA GLY A 39 9.49 -28.34 31.81
C GLY A 39 9.06 -29.19 30.60
N ARG A 40 9.46 -30.48 30.58
CA ARG A 40 9.05 -31.41 29.49
C ARG A 40 7.58 -31.79 29.63
N GLN A 41 7.08 -31.89 30.85
CA GLN A 41 5.67 -32.14 31.13
C GLN A 41 4.78 -30.98 30.71
N ILE A 42 5.19 -29.72 30.96
CA ILE A 42 4.51 -28.51 30.52
C ILE A 42 4.41 -28.49 28.97
N VAL A 43 5.52 -28.74 28.28
CA VAL A 43 5.53 -28.78 26.81
C VAL A 43 4.59 -29.87 26.30
N ARG A 44 4.63 -31.08 26.87
CA ARG A 44 3.76 -32.18 26.44
C ARG A 44 2.29 -31.82 26.62
N ASN A 45 1.89 -31.37 27.82
CA ASN A 45 0.51 -30.99 28.12
C ASN A 45 0.00 -29.83 27.24
N PHE A 46 0.88 -28.88 26.87
CA PHE A 46 0.53 -27.83 25.94
C PHE A 46 0.21 -28.39 24.55
N PHE A 47 1.07 -29.28 24.01
CA PHE A 47 0.88 -29.87 22.68
C PHE A 47 -0.30 -30.86 22.60
N GLU A 48 -0.81 -31.35 23.70
CA GLU A 48 -2.05 -32.14 23.76
C GLU A 48 -3.30 -31.29 23.54
N ARG A 49 -3.23 -29.95 23.74
CA ARG A 49 -4.34 -29.01 23.53
C ARG A 49 -4.32 -28.49 22.07
N LYS A 50 -5.11 -29.14 21.20
CA LYS A 50 -5.14 -28.84 19.74
C LYS A 50 -5.40 -27.37 19.42
N LEU A 51 -6.32 -26.69 20.16
CA LEU A 51 -6.65 -25.28 19.98
C LEU A 51 -5.45 -24.37 20.27
N ALA A 52 -4.70 -24.65 21.33
CA ALA A 52 -3.51 -23.89 21.69
C ALA A 52 -2.38 -24.05 20.65
N VAL A 53 -2.20 -25.27 20.14
CA VAL A 53 -1.23 -25.55 19.07
C VAL A 53 -1.62 -24.81 17.80
N PHE A 54 -2.90 -24.81 17.43
CA PHE A 54 -3.39 -24.04 16.28
C PHE A 54 -3.14 -22.53 16.49
N ALA A 55 -3.52 -21.99 17.64
CA ALA A 55 -3.30 -20.58 17.97
C ALA A 55 -1.81 -20.20 17.93
N MET A 56 -0.93 -21.05 18.47
CA MET A 56 0.52 -20.86 18.43
C MET A 56 1.04 -20.83 16.98
N ILE A 57 0.57 -21.73 16.12
CA ILE A 57 0.94 -21.76 14.70
C ILE A 57 0.50 -20.45 14.03
N VAL A 58 -0.73 -19.98 14.30
CA VAL A 58 -1.23 -18.70 13.77
C VAL A 58 -0.39 -17.53 14.24
N VAL A 59 -0.04 -17.46 15.53
CA VAL A 59 0.83 -16.39 16.07
C VAL A 59 2.19 -16.39 15.38
N ILE A 60 2.82 -17.58 15.26
CA ILE A 60 4.11 -17.70 14.55
C ILE A 60 3.96 -17.27 13.09
N ALA A 61 2.91 -17.72 12.41
CA ALA A 61 2.65 -17.34 11.03
C ALA A 61 2.47 -15.81 10.88
N MET A 62 1.74 -15.17 11.82
CA MET A 62 1.56 -13.72 11.84
C MET A 62 2.90 -12.98 12.04
N PHE A 63 3.74 -13.44 12.96
CA PHE A 63 5.08 -12.87 13.14
C PHE A 63 5.93 -13.01 11.86
N LEU A 64 5.97 -14.21 11.28
CA LEU A 64 6.70 -14.44 10.03
C LEU A 64 6.14 -13.55 8.89
N PHE A 65 4.82 -13.44 8.80
CA PHE A 65 4.16 -12.62 7.79
C PHE A 65 4.55 -11.15 7.93
N VAL A 66 4.44 -10.53 9.09
CA VAL A 66 4.71 -9.09 9.24
C VAL A 66 6.20 -8.73 9.22
N PHE A 67 7.11 -9.65 9.58
CA PHE A 67 8.55 -9.38 9.61
C PHE A 67 9.31 -9.87 8.37
N ILE A 68 8.82 -10.92 7.68
CA ILE A 68 9.50 -11.52 6.52
C ILE A 68 8.85 -11.07 5.21
N ALA A 69 7.51 -10.98 5.13
CA ALA A 69 6.84 -10.58 3.89
C ALA A 69 7.34 -9.25 3.30
N PRO A 70 7.69 -8.21 4.08
CA PRO A 70 8.22 -6.97 3.53
C PRO A 70 9.48 -7.13 2.68
N LEU A 71 10.24 -8.23 2.85
CA LEU A 71 11.42 -8.54 2.03
C LEU A 71 11.06 -8.93 0.58
N PHE A 72 9.82 -9.37 0.35
CA PHE A 72 9.31 -9.87 -0.93
C PHE A 72 8.23 -8.97 -1.53
N MET A 73 7.92 -7.85 -0.86
CA MET A 73 6.88 -6.93 -1.29
C MET A 73 7.40 -5.96 -2.37
N PRO A 74 6.49 -5.27 -3.09
CA PRO A 74 6.85 -4.26 -4.08
C PRO A 74 7.83 -3.22 -3.55
N LYS A 75 8.62 -2.63 -4.44
CA LYS A 75 9.71 -1.69 -4.12
C LYS A 75 9.26 -0.35 -3.51
N TYR A 76 7.97 0.00 -3.59
CA TYR A 76 7.49 1.24 -3.00
C TYR A 76 7.34 1.14 -1.48
N ARG A 77 7.51 2.27 -0.81
CA ARG A 77 7.50 2.34 0.65
C ARG A 77 6.08 2.15 1.20
N ASP A 78 5.98 1.68 2.44
CA ASP A 78 4.74 1.61 3.21
C ASP A 78 4.05 2.97 3.45
N THR A 79 4.77 4.06 3.19
CA THR A 79 4.30 5.45 3.24
C THR A 79 3.94 6.01 1.87
N TYR A 80 4.06 5.21 0.80
CA TYR A 80 3.69 5.64 -0.55
C TYR A 80 2.18 5.81 -0.66
N THR A 81 1.79 6.94 -1.24
CA THR A 81 0.39 7.29 -1.52
C THR A 81 0.25 7.74 -2.96
N GLU A 82 -0.82 7.35 -3.61
CA GLU A 82 -1.14 7.74 -4.97
C GLU A 82 -2.58 8.27 -5.05
N THR A 83 -2.72 9.57 -5.09
CA THR A 83 -4.03 10.23 -5.01
C THR A 83 -4.98 9.89 -6.16
N THR A 84 -4.45 9.47 -7.30
CA THR A 84 -5.26 8.99 -8.44
C THR A 84 -5.78 7.56 -8.23
N GLN A 85 -5.31 6.85 -7.19
CA GLN A 85 -5.65 5.47 -6.88
C GLN A 85 -6.41 5.36 -5.54
N GLN A 86 -7.19 6.37 -5.18
CA GLN A 86 -7.97 6.36 -3.93
C GLN A 86 -9.13 5.38 -3.98
N ASN A 87 -9.35 4.68 -2.85
CA ASN A 87 -10.52 3.84 -2.62
C ASN A 87 -10.74 2.71 -3.64
N LEU A 88 -9.68 2.21 -4.28
CA LEU A 88 -9.79 1.07 -5.19
C LEU A 88 -10.16 -0.21 -4.43
N PRO A 89 -11.14 -0.99 -4.92
CA PRO A 89 -11.58 -2.21 -4.25
C PRO A 89 -10.53 -3.34 -4.35
N PRO A 90 -10.59 -4.35 -3.47
CA PRO A 90 -9.80 -5.56 -3.58
C PRO A 90 -10.05 -6.31 -4.89
N GLY A 91 -8.98 -6.88 -5.48
CA GLY A 91 -9.07 -7.66 -6.71
C GLY A 91 -9.26 -6.83 -7.98
N PHE A 92 -9.27 -5.52 -7.88
CA PHE A 92 -9.28 -4.61 -9.01
C PHE A 92 -8.02 -4.81 -9.88
N SER A 93 -8.20 -4.84 -11.21
CA SER A 93 -7.09 -4.93 -12.15
C SER A 93 -7.25 -3.98 -13.33
N MET A 94 -6.30 -3.07 -13.48
CA MET A 94 -6.22 -2.18 -14.66
C MET A 94 -5.89 -2.93 -15.95
N LEU A 95 -5.34 -4.13 -15.85
CA LEU A 95 -4.93 -4.94 -16.99
C LEU A 95 -6.02 -5.94 -17.44
N SER A 96 -7.25 -5.83 -16.94
CA SER A 96 -8.38 -6.71 -17.32
C SER A 96 -9.04 -6.25 -18.61
N VAL A 97 -8.27 -6.22 -19.72
CA VAL A 97 -8.80 -5.91 -21.05
C VAL A 97 -9.84 -6.96 -21.43
N PRO A 98 -11.06 -6.59 -21.89
CA PRO A 98 -12.07 -7.51 -22.39
C PRO A 98 -11.51 -8.41 -23.51
N SER A 99 -11.87 -9.70 -23.50
CA SER A 99 -11.33 -10.68 -24.44
C SER A 99 -11.67 -10.36 -25.90
N GLU A 100 -12.84 -9.84 -26.15
CA GLU A 100 -13.33 -9.44 -27.47
C GLU A 100 -12.52 -8.27 -28.03
N LEU A 101 -12.25 -7.27 -27.19
CA LEU A 101 -11.39 -6.16 -27.55
C LEU A 101 -9.94 -6.59 -27.75
N ALA A 102 -9.40 -7.50 -26.94
CA ALA A 102 -8.00 -7.92 -26.99
C ALA A 102 -7.59 -8.56 -28.34
N GLU A 103 -8.52 -9.08 -29.11
CA GLU A 103 -8.28 -9.64 -30.44
C GLU A 103 -8.56 -8.64 -31.58
N ASN A 104 -9.11 -7.45 -31.27
CA ASN A 104 -9.61 -6.54 -32.31
C ASN A 104 -9.52 -5.05 -31.88
N VAL A 105 -8.39 -4.63 -31.34
CA VAL A 105 -8.18 -3.25 -30.84
C VAL A 105 -8.02 -2.27 -32.00
N LYS A 106 -8.81 -1.21 -32.00
CA LYS A 106 -8.60 0.00 -32.83
C LYS A 106 -7.91 1.09 -32.04
N ILE A 107 -8.42 1.38 -30.83
CA ILE A 107 -7.91 2.40 -29.91
C ILE A 107 -8.03 1.86 -28.48
N ILE A 108 -7.05 2.17 -27.63
CA ILE A 108 -7.14 2.14 -26.19
C ILE A 108 -6.72 3.51 -25.69
N ASP A 109 -7.47 4.07 -24.73
CA ASP A 109 -7.07 5.27 -24.01
C ASP A 109 -7.34 5.10 -22.52
N SER A 110 -6.56 5.77 -21.68
CA SER A 110 -6.62 5.59 -20.22
C SER A 110 -6.14 6.83 -19.50
N PHE A 111 -6.94 7.29 -18.58
CA PHE A 111 -6.55 8.32 -17.63
C PHE A 111 -7.05 7.92 -16.22
N GLY A 112 -6.22 8.09 -15.21
CA GLY A 112 -6.62 7.72 -13.85
C GLY A 112 -6.75 6.20 -13.61
N SER A 113 -7.92 5.75 -13.15
CA SER A 113 -8.13 4.39 -12.64
C SER A 113 -8.93 3.47 -13.58
N PHE A 114 -9.32 3.92 -14.75
CA PHE A 114 -10.05 3.14 -15.76
C PHE A 114 -9.48 3.35 -17.16
N SER A 115 -9.90 2.51 -18.07
CA SER A 115 -9.52 2.58 -19.48
C SER A 115 -10.76 2.47 -20.36
N VAL A 116 -10.72 3.08 -21.53
CA VAL A 116 -11.69 2.93 -22.61
C VAL A 116 -11.02 2.32 -23.83
N GLY A 117 -11.71 1.51 -24.58
CA GLY A 117 -11.22 0.95 -25.82
C GLY A 117 -12.30 0.82 -26.88
N VAL A 118 -11.91 0.97 -28.12
CA VAL A 118 -12.80 0.82 -29.28
C VAL A 118 -12.25 -0.32 -30.13
N SER A 119 -13.11 -1.22 -30.56
CA SER A 119 -12.78 -2.29 -31.49
C SER A 119 -12.75 -1.77 -32.95
N ASN A 120 -12.14 -2.53 -33.86
CA ASN A 120 -12.23 -2.19 -35.29
C ASN A 120 -13.67 -2.33 -35.86
N SER A 121 -14.57 -3.01 -35.12
CA SER A 121 -16.01 -3.09 -35.44
C SER A 121 -16.81 -1.89 -34.91
N GLY A 122 -16.19 -0.97 -34.16
CA GLY A 122 -16.85 0.21 -33.60
C GLY A 122 -17.47 0.00 -32.21
N ASP A 123 -17.28 -1.19 -31.60
CA ASP A 123 -17.80 -1.46 -30.26
C ASP A 123 -16.92 -0.80 -29.20
N LEU A 124 -17.54 -0.22 -28.18
CA LEU A 124 -16.86 0.48 -27.10
C LEU A 124 -16.86 -0.34 -25.82
N TYR A 125 -15.71 -0.39 -25.16
CA TYR A 125 -15.47 -1.13 -23.92
C TYR A 125 -14.86 -0.22 -22.86
N VAL A 126 -15.27 -0.41 -21.59
CA VAL A 126 -14.69 0.28 -20.44
C VAL A 126 -14.31 -0.75 -19.39
N TRP A 127 -13.10 -0.63 -18.82
CA TRP A 127 -12.62 -1.54 -17.77
C TRP A 127 -11.75 -0.80 -16.76
N GLY A 128 -11.45 -1.47 -15.66
CA GLY A 128 -10.70 -0.90 -14.55
C GLY A 128 -11.61 -0.49 -13.40
N ASN A 129 -11.21 0.51 -12.61
CA ASN A 129 -12.06 1.09 -11.59
C ASN A 129 -12.97 2.15 -12.20
N THR A 130 -14.16 1.73 -12.57
CA THR A 130 -15.14 2.55 -13.28
C THR A 130 -15.99 3.42 -12.36
N LYS A 131 -16.00 3.14 -11.05
CA LYS A 131 -16.72 3.93 -10.04
C LYS A 131 -15.91 5.14 -9.62
N ILE A 132 -16.37 6.31 -10.00
CA ILE A 132 -15.64 7.56 -9.82
C ILE A 132 -15.90 8.16 -8.44
N GLY A 133 -14.90 8.10 -7.57
CA GLY A 133 -14.92 8.78 -6.27
C GLY A 133 -16.12 8.43 -5.39
N THR A 134 -16.66 9.42 -4.68
CA THR A 134 -17.86 9.30 -3.84
C THR A 134 -19.12 9.80 -4.54
N THR A 135 -19.03 10.18 -5.81
CA THR A 135 -20.10 10.86 -6.54
C THR A 135 -21.24 9.93 -6.98
N GLY A 136 -21.00 8.63 -7.01
CA GLY A 136 -21.96 7.63 -7.46
C GLY A 136 -21.98 7.41 -8.98
N TYR A 137 -21.16 8.11 -9.76
CA TYR A 137 -20.99 7.85 -11.19
C TYR A 137 -20.23 6.56 -11.42
N ASP A 138 -20.69 5.75 -12.38
CA ASP A 138 -19.97 4.58 -12.89
C ASP A 138 -19.81 4.75 -14.41
N VAL A 139 -18.59 4.93 -14.88
CA VAL A 139 -18.33 5.11 -16.32
C VAL A 139 -18.52 3.82 -17.13
N ALA A 140 -18.70 2.67 -16.46
CA ALA A 140 -19.11 1.42 -17.11
C ALA A 140 -20.60 1.40 -17.47
N ASP A 141 -21.41 2.32 -16.92
CA ASP A 141 -22.80 2.52 -17.31
C ASP A 141 -22.84 3.30 -18.64
N ILE A 142 -22.39 2.64 -19.72
CA ILE A 142 -22.34 3.22 -21.07
C ILE A 142 -23.77 3.55 -21.51
N PRO A 143 -24.06 4.81 -21.91
CA PRO A 143 -25.39 5.19 -22.41
C PRO A 143 -25.83 4.33 -23.61
N GLN A 144 -27.12 4.01 -23.70
CA GLN A 144 -27.66 3.15 -24.77
C GLN A 144 -27.35 3.72 -26.16
N GLU A 145 -27.45 5.04 -26.31
CA GLU A 145 -27.13 5.75 -27.55
C GLU A 145 -25.67 5.54 -28.02
N VAL A 146 -24.73 5.34 -27.08
CA VAL A 146 -23.31 5.04 -27.37
C VAL A 146 -23.14 3.57 -27.74
N GLN A 147 -23.88 2.68 -27.05
CA GLN A 147 -23.84 1.24 -27.36
C GLN A 147 -24.40 0.92 -28.75
N ASP A 148 -25.38 1.72 -29.22
CA ASP A 148 -26.02 1.54 -30.53
C ASP A 148 -25.24 2.24 -31.66
N ALA A 149 -24.28 3.12 -31.32
CA ALA A 149 -23.50 3.88 -32.28
C ALA A 149 -22.23 3.11 -32.73
N ASN A 150 -21.80 3.39 -33.95
CA ASN A 150 -20.52 2.90 -34.46
C ASN A 150 -19.41 3.90 -34.04
N ILE A 151 -18.67 3.59 -32.97
CA ILE A 151 -17.67 4.49 -32.41
C ILE A 151 -16.37 4.43 -33.19
N VAL A 152 -15.83 5.60 -33.56
CA VAL A 152 -14.57 5.70 -34.31
C VAL A 152 -13.40 6.20 -33.46
N MET A 153 -13.67 7.01 -32.44
CA MET A 153 -12.67 7.52 -31.49
C MET A 153 -13.25 7.54 -30.08
N ALA A 154 -12.41 7.31 -29.09
CA ALA A 154 -12.76 7.51 -27.69
C ALA A 154 -11.54 7.95 -26.89
N ALA A 155 -11.75 8.81 -25.89
CA ALA A 155 -10.74 9.25 -24.96
C ALA A 155 -11.29 9.29 -23.52
N ALA A 156 -10.41 8.96 -22.57
CA ALA A 156 -10.71 8.93 -21.15
C ALA A 156 -10.07 10.12 -20.42
N GLY A 157 -10.88 10.90 -19.68
CA GLY A 157 -10.39 11.82 -18.66
C GLY A 157 -10.30 11.14 -17.29
N ILE A 158 -10.08 11.93 -16.21
CA ILE A 158 -10.00 11.33 -14.87
C ILE A 158 -11.34 10.79 -14.38
N ASP A 159 -12.42 11.41 -14.81
CA ASP A 159 -13.77 11.16 -14.31
C ASP A 159 -14.87 11.22 -15.39
N HIS A 160 -14.48 11.26 -16.67
CA HIS A 160 -15.38 11.30 -17.82
C HIS A 160 -14.80 10.55 -19.02
N ILE A 161 -15.66 10.22 -19.97
CA ILE A 161 -15.29 9.64 -21.26
C ILE A 161 -15.96 10.45 -22.35
N ILE A 162 -15.22 10.67 -23.44
CA ILE A 162 -15.74 11.24 -24.68
C ILE A 162 -15.56 10.21 -25.78
N ALA A 163 -16.59 10.04 -26.61
CA ALA A 163 -16.55 9.19 -27.79
C ALA A 163 -17.11 9.95 -29.02
N ILE A 164 -16.62 9.60 -30.20
CA ILE A 164 -17.10 10.16 -31.47
C ILE A 164 -17.62 9.00 -32.32
N GLY A 165 -18.87 9.14 -32.78
CA GLY A 165 -19.48 8.23 -33.74
C GLY A 165 -19.00 8.45 -35.16
N ASP A 166 -19.22 7.51 -36.05
CA ASP A 166 -18.89 7.63 -37.48
C ASP A 166 -19.73 8.69 -38.21
N ASP A 167 -20.87 9.06 -37.62
CA ASP A 167 -21.72 10.18 -38.07
C ASP A 167 -21.25 11.56 -37.58
N GLY A 168 -20.17 11.62 -36.80
CA GLY A 168 -19.64 12.85 -36.21
C GLY A 168 -20.30 13.29 -34.91
N THR A 169 -21.23 12.52 -34.37
CA THR A 169 -21.87 12.81 -33.09
C THR A 169 -20.86 12.66 -31.97
N ILE A 170 -20.79 13.64 -31.07
CA ILE A 170 -19.92 13.62 -29.88
C ILE A 170 -20.75 13.18 -28.67
N TYR A 171 -20.38 12.05 -28.09
CA TYR A 171 -20.97 11.47 -26.89
C TYR A 171 -20.08 11.73 -25.69
N GLY A 172 -20.69 12.00 -24.52
CA GLY A 172 -19.97 12.16 -23.27
C GLY A 172 -20.76 11.62 -22.11
N TRP A 173 -20.09 10.96 -21.15
CA TRP A 173 -20.69 10.50 -19.91
C TRP A 173 -19.67 10.43 -18.76
N GLY A 174 -20.17 10.28 -17.54
CA GLY A 174 -19.39 10.37 -16.31
C GLY A 174 -19.71 11.65 -15.55
N ASN A 175 -18.69 12.34 -15.02
CA ASN A 175 -18.85 13.60 -14.31
C ASN A 175 -18.81 14.80 -15.27
N ASP A 176 -19.82 15.67 -15.20
CA ASP A 176 -19.91 16.89 -16.03
C ASP A 176 -20.02 18.20 -15.20
N ARG A 177 -19.67 18.15 -13.93
CA ARG A 177 -19.77 19.34 -13.05
C ARG A 177 -18.98 20.54 -13.53
N LEU A 178 -17.94 20.31 -14.33
CA LEU A 178 -17.06 21.33 -14.89
C LEU A 178 -17.15 21.38 -16.43
N GLY A 179 -18.25 20.91 -17.01
CA GLY A 179 -18.51 20.95 -18.44
C GLY A 179 -17.63 20.02 -19.27
N GLN A 180 -17.19 18.88 -18.69
CA GLN A 180 -16.27 17.93 -19.31
C GLN A 180 -16.79 17.38 -20.65
N PHE A 181 -18.11 17.24 -20.80
CA PHE A 181 -18.75 16.81 -22.05
C PHE A 181 -19.88 17.74 -22.55
N GLY A 182 -19.88 19.00 -22.07
CA GLY A 182 -20.65 20.08 -22.68
C GLY A 182 -22.07 20.23 -22.17
N ARG A 183 -22.54 19.40 -21.24
CA ARG A 183 -23.84 19.63 -20.58
C ARG A 183 -23.61 20.51 -19.35
N LYS A 184 -24.33 21.63 -19.23
CA LYS A 184 -24.30 22.43 -18.00
C LYS A 184 -25.12 21.70 -16.95
N ASP A 185 -24.47 21.09 -15.95
CA ASP A 185 -25.14 20.64 -14.73
C ASP A 185 -25.68 21.87 -13.97
N GLU A 186 -26.83 21.75 -13.29
CA GLU A 186 -27.41 22.80 -12.44
C GLU A 186 -26.47 23.28 -11.34
N PHE A 187 -25.44 22.52 -11.03
CA PHE A 187 -24.39 22.79 -10.04
C PHE A 187 -23.07 23.34 -10.62
N ALA A 188 -23.01 23.61 -11.94
CA ALA A 188 -21.83 24.16 -12.57
C ALA A 188 -21.53 25.57 -12.04
N GLU A 189 -20.38 25.74 -11.40
CA GLU A 189 -19.86 27.06 -11.01
C GLU A 189 -19.45 27.83 -12.27
N ASN A 190 -20.32 28.69 -12.75
CA ASN A 190 -20.33 29.39 -14.05
C ASN A 190 -19.00 30.10 -14.46
N ASN A 191 -18.04 30.28 -13.58
CA ASN A 191 -16.83 31.06 -13.88
C ASN A 191 -15.59 30.20 -14.22
N ASN A 192 -15.69 28.88 -14.16
CA ASN A 192 -14.54 27.96 -14.24
C ASN A 192 -14.62 26.97 -15.40
N ILE A 193 -15.52 27.20 -16.34
CA ILE A 193 -15.79 26.32 -17.48
C ILE A 193 -15.34 26.99 -18.77
N ILE A 194 -14.66 26.25 -19.63
CA ILE A 194 -14.54 26.53 -21.06
C ILE A 194 -15.76 25.88 -21.70
N GLU A 195 -16.64 26.70 -22.29
CA GLU A 195 -17.90 26.21 -22.86
C GLU A 195 -17.65 25.27 -24.04
N PHE A 196 -18.57 24.32 -24.21
CA PHE A 196 -18.59 23.45 -25.39
C PHE A 196 -18.82 24.30 -26.65
N PRO A 197 -18.03 24.12 -27.72
CA PRO A 197 -18.15 24.91 -28.93
C PRO A 197 -19.54 24.76 -29.57
N GLU A 198 -20.24 25.87 -29.82
CA GLU A 198 -21.57 25.87 -30.42
C GLU A 198 -21.61 25.18 -31.79
N GLU A 199 -20.55 25.35 -32.58
CA GLU A 199 -20.38 24.69 -33.87
C GLU A 199 -20.41 23.16 -33.79
N LEU A 200 -19.76 22.59 -32.76
CA LEU A 200 -19.76 21.15 -32.52
C LEU A 200 -21.11 20.67 -31.93
N ALA A 201 -21.79 21.53 -31.20
CA ALA A 201 -23.11 21.22 -30.63
C ALA A 201 -24.22 21.12 -31.69
N GLU A 202 -24.14 21.95 -32.73
CA GLU A 202 -25.14 22.03 -33.78
C GLU A 202 -24.89 21.02 -34.91
N ASN A 203 -23.64 20.83 -35.29
CA ASN A 203 -23.26 20.12 -36.52
C ASN A 203 -22.47 18.81 -36.27
N GLY A 204 -22.11 18.54 -35.02
CA GLY A 204 -21.13 17.49 -34.72
C GLY A 204 -19.74 17.84 -35.26
N VAL A 205 -18.87 16.84 -35.39
CA VAL A 205 -17.54 17.00 -35.95
C VAL A 205 -17.40 16.24 -37.25
N ASP A 206 -16.72 16.84 -38.25
CA ASP A 206 -16.33 16.11 -39.47
C ASP A 206 -15.22 15.11 -39.13
N VAL A 207 -15.60 13.85 -38.94
CA VAL A 207 -14.71 12.75 -38.53
C VAL A 207 -13.51 12.60 -39.43
N ALA A 208 -13.65 12.85 -40.74
CA ALA A 208 -12.52 12.78 -41.72
C ALA A 208 -11.46 13.83 -41.46
N ASN A 209 -11.83 14.94 -40.82
CA ASN A 209 -10.95 16.05 -40.50
C ASN A 209 -10.44 16.00 -39.03
N VAL A 210 -10.90 15.06 -38.18
CA VAL A 210 -10.37 14.89 -36.84
C VAL A 210 -9.01 14.17 -36.91
N LYS A 211 -7.99 14.80 -36.35
CA LYS A 211 -6.66 14.22 -36.22
C LYS A 211 -6.47 13.47 -34.91
N LYS A 212 -6.92 14.06 -33.80
CA LYS A 212 -6.74 13.49 -32.46
C LYS A 212 -7.85 13.97 -31.54
N LEU A 213 -8.41 13.04 -30.76
CA LEU A 213 -9.24 13.29 -29.59
C LEU A 213 -8.40 12.98 -28.36
N THR A 214 -8.35 13.88 -27.40
CA THR A 214 -7.62 13.66 -26.13
C THR A 214 -8.37 14.27 -24.96
N CYS A 215 -8.31 13.61 -23.82
CA CYS A 215 -8.87 14.09 -22.56
C CYS A 215 -7.76 14.31 -21.54
N GLY A 216 -7.91 15.35 -20.74
CA GLY A 216 -7.04 15.63 -19.61
C GLY A 216 -7.73 15.34 -18.27
N TYR A 217 -7.31 16.05 -17.23
CA TYR A 217 -7.86 15.85 -15.89
C TYR A 217 -9.38 16.00 -15.86
N GLN A 218 -9.90 17.12 -16.36
CA GLN A 218 -11.34 17.41 -16.44
C GLN A 218 -11.65 18.28 -17.68
N SER A 219 -10.96 18.07 -18.76
CA SER A 219 -11.12 18.83 -20.01
C SER A 219 -10.88 17.91 -21.19
N THR A 220 -11.43 18.32 -22.33
CA THR A 220 -11.36 17.58 -23.58
C THR A 220 -10.82 18.51 -24.69
N ALA A 221 -10.07 17.95 -25.62
CA ALA A 221 -9.65 18.64 -26.83
C ALA A 221 -9.78 17.76 -28.07
N ILE A 222 -10.15 18.41 -29.19
CA ILE A 222 -10.11 17.83 -30.52
C ILE A 222 -9.10 18.64 -31.35
N LEU A 223 -8.12 17.97 -31.90
CA LEU A 223 -7.19 18.51 -32.89
C LEU A 223 -7.71 18.16 -34.30
N MET A 224 -7.83 19.15 -35.14
CA MET A 224 -8.25 18.99 -36.53
C MET A 224 -7.02 18.85 -37.47
N ASN A 225 -7.24 18.31 -38.67
CA ASN A 225 -6.17 18.13 -39.66
C ASN A 225 -5.59 19.45 -40.19
N ASP A 226 -6.35 20.54 -40.09
CA ASP A 226 -5.88 21.88 -40.46
C ASP A 226 -5.04 22.56 -39.34
N GLY A 227 -4.86 21.89 -38.21
CA GLY A 227 -4.12 22.38 -37.06
C GLY A 227 -4.93 23.29 -36.13
N SER A 228 -6.24 23.41 -36.33
CA SER A 228 -7.14 24.05 -35.38
C SER A 228 -7.46 23.13 -34.22
N VAL A 229 -7.82 23.70 -33.06
CA VAL A 229 -8.08 22.96 -31.83
C VAL A 229 -9.34 23.46 -31.19
N TYR A 230 -10.25 22.56 -30.85
CA TYR A 230 -11.39 22.79 -29.96
C TYR A 230 -11.04 22.28 -28.56
N VAL A 231 -11.30 23.08 -27.51
CA VAL A 231 -11.08 22.70 -26.12
C VAL A 231 -12.27 23.12 -25.29
N TRP A 232 -12.69 22.25 -24.36
CA TRP A 232 -13.77 22.56 -23.41
C TRP A 232 -13.56 21.83 -22.07
N GLY A 233 -14.34 22.21 -21.05
CA GLY A 233 -14.25 21.64 -19.70
C GLY A 233 -13.63 22.57 -18.67
N ASN A 234 -12.91 22.05 -17.71
CA ASN A 234 -12.38 22.77 -16.56
C ASN A 234 -11.37 23.85 -16.92
N LYS A 235 -11.71 25.11 -16.69
CA LYS A 235 -10.84 26.27 -16.95
C LYS A 235 -9.70 26.41 -15.93
N PHE A 236 -9.88 25.97 -14.70
CA PHE A 236 -8.89 26.14 -13.64
C PHE A 236 -7.59 25.37 -13.89
N ALA A 237 -7.70 24.20 -14.50
CA ALA A 237 -6.54 23.38 -14.79
C ALA A 237 -5.60 24.05 -15.82
N TYR A 238 -6.13 24.95 -16.66
CA TYR A 238 -5.41 25.43 -17.85
C TYR A 238 -5.50 26.96 -18.01
N SER A 239 -4.56 27.68 -17.41
CA SER A 239 -4.47 29.13 -17.57
C SER A 239 -4.06 29.53 -19.00
N ASN A 240 -4.65 30.62 -19.51
CA ASN A 240 -4.38 31.16 -20.85
C ASN A 240 -4.72 30.25 -22.03
N MET A 241 -5.78 29.46 -21.93
CA MET A 241 -6.22 28.54 -22.98
C MET A 241 -6.53 29.28 -24.30
N ASP A 242 -7.22 30.43 -24.24
CA ASP A 242 -7.51 31.22 -25.45
C ASP A 242 -6.25 31.62 -26.20
N ALA A 243 -5.21 32.02 -25.50
CA ALA A 243 -3.92 32.35 -26.12
C ALA A 243 -3.22 31.10 -26.70
N PHE A 244 -3.45 29.93 -26.17
CA PHE A 244 -2.98 28.67 -26.73
C PHE A 244 -3.72 28.32 -28.02
N ILE A 245 -5.06 28.29 -27.98
CA ILE A 245 -5.92 27.97 -29.13
C ILE A 245 -5.64 28.92 -30.29
N ASN A 246 -5.56 30.23 -30.01
CA ASN A 246 -5.33 31.27 -31.03
C ASN A 246 -3.97 31.18 -31.74
N ARG A 247 -3.02 30.37 -31.25
CA ARG A 247 -1.74 30.17 -31.96
C ARG A 247 -1.91 29.33 -33.22
N GLY A 248 -2.81 28.35 -33.19
CA GLY A 248 -3.10 27.49 -34.36
C GLY A 248 -1.89 26.74 -34.92
N GLY A 249 -2.09 26.05 -36.03
CA GLY A 249 -1.03 25.34 -36.75
C GLY A 249 -0.44 24.17 -35.96
N PHE A 250 -1.25 23.51 -35.14
CA PHE A 250 -0.82 22.37 -34.36
C PHE A 250 -0.76 21.10 -35.18
N VAL A 251 0.30 20.34 -35.02
CA VAL A 251 0.46 18.99 -35.59
C VAL A 251 0.20 17.89 -34.56
N ASP A 252 0.34 18.19 -33.28
CA ASP A 252 -0.02 17.29 -32.15
C ASP A 252 -0.34 18.11 -30.92
N ILE A 253 -1.23 17.58 -30.07
CA ILE A 253 -1.59 18.15 -28.77
C ILE A 253 -1.78 17.06 -27.76
N ASP A 254 -1.49 17.37 -26.48
CA ASP A 254 -1.74 16.45 -25.38
C ASP A 254 -1.90 17.19 -24.04
N PHE A 255 -2.48 16.50 -23.05
CA PHE A 255 -2.71 17.03 -21.70
C PHE A 255 -1.76 16.44 -20.67
N THR A 256 -1.23 17.30 -19.82
CA THR A 256 -0.75 16.90 -18.49
C THR A 256 -1.86 17.15 -17.45
N LEU A 257 -1.62 16.88 -16.16
CA LEU A 257 -2.60 17.21 -15.10
C LEU A 257 -2.95 18.71 -15.07
N ASN A 258 -2.04 19.60 -15.45
CA ASN A 258 -2.19 21.04 -15.26
C ASN A 258 -1.89 21.87 -16.51
N TYR A 259 -1.55 21.25 -17.64
CA TYR A 259 -1.11 21.95 -18.84
C TYR A 259 -1.61 21.24 -20.09
N VAL A 260 -1.86 22.02 -21.13
CA VAL A 260 -1.95 21.53 -22.51
C VAL A 260 -0.64 21.83 -23.20
N VAL A 261 -0.15 20.88 -23.95
CA VAL A 261 1.06 21.00 -24.75
C VAL A 261 0.69 20.75 -26.20
N GLY A 262 1.21 21.55 -27.11
CA GLY A 262 1.03 21.38 -28.54
C GLY A 262 2.35 21.50 -29.28
N ILE A 263 2.50 20.76 -30.37
CA ILE A 263 3.59 20.90 -31.33
C ILE A 263 3.04 21.60 -32.53
N GLN A 264 3.76 22.63 -33.00
CA GLN A 264 3.42 23.34 -34.24
C GLN A 264 4.22 22.78 -35.44
N GLU A 265 3.76 23.02 -36.66
CA GLU A 265 4.44 22.61 -37.91
C GLU A 265 5.90 23.06 -37.97
N ALA A 266 6.22 24.20 -37.36
CA ALA A 266 7.60 24.69 -37.25
C ALA A 266 8.53 23.79 -36.43
N GLY A 267 7.97 22.80 -35.68
CA GLY A 267 8.73 21.88 -34.83
C GLY A 267 9.06 22.45 -33.46
N ASN A 268 8.30 23.41 -32.96
CA ASN A 268 8.41 23.97 -31.61
C ASN A 268 7.24 23.53 -30.76
N ALA A 269 7.50 23.29 -29.46
CA ALA A 269 6.47 23.02 -28.48
C ALA A 269 5.90 24.33 -27.89
N VAL A 270 4.58 24.37 -27.76
CA VAL A 270 3.82 25.44 -27.14
C VAL A 270 3.02 24.83 -25.97
N TYR A 271 2.95 25.51 -24.86
CA TYR A 271 2.22 25.03 -23.69
C TYR A 271 1.50 26.16 -22.96
N THR A 272 0.42 25.81 -22.26
CA THR A 272 -0.26 26.70 -21.31
C THR A 272 0.34 26.51 -19.93
N GLY A 273 0.37 27.57 -19.10
CA GLY A 273 0.77 27.49 -17.71
C GLY A 273 2.01 28.30 -17.34
N THR A 274 2.27 28.38 -16.04
CA THR A 274 3.19 29.36 -15.45
C THR A 274 4.51 28.80 -14.92
N ARG A 275 4.74 27.50 -14.96
CA ARG A 275 5.96 26.90 -14.40
C ARG A 275 7.08 26.85 -15.43
N GLY A 276 8.21 27.51 -15.13
CA GLY A 276 9.42 27.55 -15.96
C GLY A 276 10.12 26.20 -16.21
N LEU A 277 9.61 25.09 -15.63
CA LEU A 277 10.11 23.73 -15.84
C LEU A 277 10.03 23.26 -17.30
N TYR A 278 9.06 23.76 -18.05
CA TYR A 278 8.84 23.37 -19.45
C TYR A 278 9.77 24.06 -20.47
N ASN A 279 10.57 25.02 -20.01
CA ASN A 279 11.62 25.66 -20.82
C ASN A 279 12.98 24.94 -20.71
N GLN A 280 13.04 23.83 -19.98
CA GLN A 280 14.27 23.09 -19.74
C GLN A 280 14.10 21.64 -20.20
N ALA A 281 15.14 21.10 -20.81
CA ALA A 281 15.17 19.78 -21.41
C ALA A 281 16.40 18.98 -20.98
N ARG A 282 16.29 17.66 -21.01
CA ARG A 282 17.39 16.72 -20.77
C ARG A 282 17.21 15.46 -21.61
N ALA A 283 18.31 14.76 -21.89
CA ALA A 283 18.27 13.49 -22.63
C ALA A 283 17.86 12.32 -21.73
N ASP A 284 18.16 12.40 -20.44
CA ASP A 284 17.92 11.33 -19.48
C ASP A 284 17.51 11.89 -18.12
N VAL A 285 16.81 11.08 -17.34
CA VAL A 285 16.33 11.45 -15.98
C VAL A 285 17.46 11.75 -14.99
N THR A 286 18.66 11.24 -15.25
CA THR A 286 19.86 11.44 -14.42
C THR A 286 20.62 12.72 -14.77
N GLU A 287 20.32 13.34 -15.91
CA GLU A 287 21.00 14.56 -16.37
C GLU A 287 20.37 15.81 -15.76
N LYS A 288 21.17 16.86 -15.66
CA LYS A 288 20.65 18.19 -15.30
C LYS A 288 19.96 18.80 -16.51
N PRO A 289 18.73 19.31 -16.34
CA PRO A 289 18.05 19.99 -17.46
C PRO A 289 18.77 21.28 -17.85
N ILE A 290 18.82 21.54 -19.16
CA ILE A 290 19.35 22.76 -19.77
C ILE A 290 18.23 23.50 -20.50
N ALA A 291 18.48 24.73 -20.95
CA ALA A 291 17.47 25.49 -21.71
C ALA A 291 17.03 24.74 -22.99
N MET A 292 15.72 24.73 -23.27
CA MET A 292 15.14 23.99 -24.41
C MET A 292 15.83 24.30 -25.72
N ASN A 293 16.03 25.58 -26.03
CA ASN A 293 16.69 25.99 -27.27
C ASN A 293 18.15 25.50 -27.38
N GLU A 294 18.86 25.47 -26.27
CA GLU A 294 20.21 24.92 -26.18
C GLU A 294 20.21 23.40 -26.38
N TYR A 295 19.21 22.71 -25.86
CA TYR A 295 19.06 21.26 -26.04
C TYR A 295 18.74 20.93 -27.52
N LEU A 296 17.78 21.60 -28.13
CA LEU A 296 17.30 21.29 -29.46
C LEU A 296 18.37 21.52 -30.52
N LYS A 297 19.20 22.57 -30.43
CA LYS A 297 20.28 22.90 -31.41
C LYS A 297 19.79 22.91 -32.85
N GLY A 298 18.57 23.38 -33.10
CA GLY A 298 17.95 23.45 -34.41
C GLY A 298 17.20 22.20 -34.87
N ARG A 299 17.17 21.12 -34.07
CA ARG A 299 16.31 19.95 -34.31
C ARG A 299 14.85 20.32 -34.11
N LYS A 300 13.98 19.65 -34.85
CA LYS A 300 12.52 19.83 -34.75
C LYS A 300 11.89 18.78 -33.87
N ILE A 301 10.88 19.18 -33.14
CA ILE A 301 10.02 18.27 -32.38
C ILE A 301 8.97 17.71 -33.35
N VAL A 302 8.82 16.38 -33.40
CA VAL A 302 7.92 15.69 -34.34
C VAL A 302 6.90 14.80 -33.63
N GLY A 303 7.05 14.56 -32.31
CA GLY A 303 6.11 13.76 -31.50
C GLY A 303 6.08 14.22 -30.07
N LEU A 304 4.97 13.95 -29.37
CA LEU A 304 4.63 14.40 -28.03
C LEU A 304 3.93 13.31 -27.26
N ALA A 305 4.37 13.08 -26.02
CA ALA A 305 3.65 12.29 -25.04
C ALA A 305 3.69 12.97 -23.68
N SER A 306 2.54 13.17 -23.06
CA SER A 306 2.38 13.94 -21.83
C SER A 306 1.93 13.07 -20.66
N GLY A 307 2.77 12.97 -19.62
CA GLY A 307 2.40 12.38 -18.34
C GLY A 307 1.78 13.41 -17.39
N SER A 308 1.77 13.13 -16.08
CA SER A 308 1.11 14.05 -15.12
C SER A 308 1.84 15.38 -14.95
N SER A 309 3.16 15.36 -14.85
CA SER A 309 4.02 16.56 -14.70
C SER A 309 5.31 16.46 -15.49
N ASN A 310 5.35 15.57 -16.45
CA ASN A 310 6.48 15.33 -17.33
C ASN A 310 6.01 15.10 -18.77
N ILE A 311 6.89 15.38 -19.72
CA ILE A 311 6.62 15.29 -21.15
C ILE A 311 7.82 14.62 -21.78
N CYS A 312 7.58 13.74 -22.74
CA CYS A 312 8.59 13.22 -23.65
C CYS A 312 8.31 13.72 -25.06
N LEU A 313 9.32 14.29 -25.68
CA LEU A 313 9.27 14.80 -27.05
C LEU A 313 10.15 13.93 -27.94
N ILE A 314 9.65 13.58 -29.12
CA ILE A 314 10.45 12.93 -30.19
C ILE A 314 11.00 14.01 -31.08
N LEU A 315 12.29 13.92 -31.39
CA LEU A 315 12.96 14.82 -32.32
C LEU A 315 13.06 14.21 -33.73
N ASP A 316 13.28 15.02 -34.72
CA ASP A 316 13.36 14.62 -36.14
C ASP A 316 14.49 13.62 -36.46
N ASP A 317 15.51 13.54 -35.60
CA ASP A 317 16.55 12.50 -35.63
C ASP A 317 16.17 11.18 -34.93
N GLY A 318 14.98 11.11 -34.34
CA GLY A 318 14.48 9.96 -33.57
C GLY A 318 15.01 9.86 -32.15
N SER A 319 15.78 10.84 -31.71
CA SER A 319 16.15 10.97 -30.29
C SER A 319 15.00 11.53 -29.46
N VAL A 320 15.07 11.37 -28.14
CA VAL A 320 14.03 11.86 -27.25
C VAL A 320 14.54 12.99 -26.35
N CYS A 321 13.61 13.82 -25.92
CA CYS A 321 13.85 14.95 -25.04
C CYS A 321 12.85 14.89 -23.88
N LEU A 322 13.34 14.88 -22.66
CA LEU A 322 12.54 14.82 -21.44
C LEU A 322 12.40 16.21 -20.82
N VAL A 323 11.16 16.57 -20.46
CA VAL A 323 10.78 17.87 -19.90
C VAL A 323 9.94 17.67 -18.64
N GLY A 324 10.11 18.52 -17.63
CA GLY A 324 9.33 18.49 -16.41
C GLY A 324 9.94 17.67 -15.26
N ASP A 325 9.10 17.30 -14.31
CA ASP A 325 9.50 16.60 -13.08
C ASP A 325 9.39 15.08 -13.22
N PHE A 326 10.39 14.37 -12.72
CA PHE A 326 10.42 12.91 -12.70
C PHE A 326 10.53 12.40 -11.27
N GLN A 327 9.88 11.29 -10.99
CA GLN A 327 9.96 10.66 -9.68
C GLN A 327 11.40 10.24 -9.35
N SER A 328 11.77 10.36 -8.08
CA SER A 328 13.03 9.83 -7.58
C SER A 328 13.12 8.32 -7.85
N GLY A 329 14.23 7.88 -8.44
CA GLY A 329 14.43 6.47 -8.83
C GLY A 329 13.82 6.09 -10.18
N SER A 330 13.40 7.06 -10.99
CA SER A 330 12.97 6.81 -12.38
C SER A 330 14.04 6.10 -13.19
N VAL A 331 13.60 5.23 -14.09
CA VAL A 331 14.45 4.45 -14.99
C VAL A 331 14.88 5.32 -16.17
N SER A 332 16.13 5.20 -16.56
CA SER A 332 16.73 5.95 -17.69
C SER A 332 16.13 5.56 -19.04
N VAL A 333 16.21 6.50 -19.99
CA VAL A 333 15.82 6.25 -21.39
C VAL A 333 16.61 5.07 -21.95
N PRO A 334 15.94 4.07 -22.57
CA PRO A 334 16.61 2.91 -23.15
C PRO A 334 17.59 3.28 -24.25
N LYS A 335 18.74 2.60 -24.28
CA LYS A 335 19.66 2.68 -25.42
C LYS A 335 19.14 1.76 -26.52
N LEU A 336 18.87 2.35 -27.67
CA LEU A 336 18.41 1.62 -28.84
C LEU A 336 19.59 0.97 -29.60
N ALA A 337 19.28 -0.07 -30.39
CA ALA A 337 20.25 -0.70 -31.28
C ALA A 337 20.60 0.21 -32.47
N ASP A 338 21.68 -0.10 -33.17
CA ASP A 338 22.09 0.67 -34.37
C ASP A 338 20.98 0.65 -35.43
N GLY A 339 20.60 1.84 -35.88
CA GLY A 339 19.52 2.04 -36.86
C GLY A 339 18.10 1.97 -36.28
N GLU A 340 17.96 1.70 -35.01
CA GLU A 340 16.70 1.76 -34.31
C GLU A 340 16.42 3.18 -33.82
N ARG A 341 15.18 3.64 -33.94
CA ARG A 341 14.74 4.96 -33.49
C ARG A 341 13.29 4.91 -33.01
N PHE A 342 12.94 5.75 -32.09
CA PHE A 342 11.54 5.91 -31.69
C PHE A 342 10.74 6.55 -32.83
N VAL A 343 9.56 5.99 -33.08
CA VAL A 343 8.59 6.49 -34.06
C VAL A 343 7.30 6.93 -33.38
N ASP A 344 7.03 6.42 -32.19
CA ASP A 344 5.88 6.76 -31.39
C ASP A 344 6.20 6.62 -29.89
N ILE A 345 5.63 7.48 -29.07
CA ILE A 345 5.76 7.43 -27.61
C ILE A 345 4.42 7.77 -26.99
N GLU A 346 4.03 6.97 -26.02
CA GLU A 346 2.85 7.20 -25.18
C GLU A 346 3.28 7.39 -23.72
N ALA A 347 2.53 8.17 -22.97
CA ALA A 347 2.86 8.52 -21.60
C ALA A 347 1.80 8.06 -20.61
N GLY A 348 2.24 7.45 -19.51
CA GLY A 348 1.44 7.31 -18.30
C GLY A 348 1.72 8.42 -17.29
N THR A 349 1.21 8.29 -16.07
CA THR A 349 1.40 9.31 -15.03
C THR A 349 2.88 9.62 -14.77
N TYR A 350 3.73 8.60 -14.73
CA TYR A 350 5.14 8.74 -14.37
C TYR A 350 6.09 7.95 -15.29
N HIS A 351 5.57 7.27 -16.31
CA HIS A 351 6.37 6.45 -17.22
C HIS A 351 6.02 6.76 -18.66
N PHE A 352 6.90 6.33 -19.54
CA PHE A 352 6.72 6.40 -20.98
C PHE A 352 6.86 5.02 -21.60
N THR A 353 6.14 4.81 -22.68
CA THR A 353 6.25 3.62 -23.51
C THR A 353 6.54 4.07 -24.94
N GLY A 354 7.64 3.60 -25.52
CA GLY A 354 8.09 3.97 -26.85
C GLY A 354 8.06 2.78 -27.79
N LEU A 355 7.58 3.02 -29.01
CA LEU A 355 7.60 2.13 -30.15
C LEU A 355 8.73 2.53 -31.09
N THR A 356 9.48 1.54 -31.57
CA THR A 356 10.55 1.79 -32.52
C THR A 356 10.15 1.44 -33.95
N ASN A 357 10.91 1.96 -34.94
CA ASN A 357 10.74 1.63 -36.35
C ASN A 357 10.93 0.14 -36.69
N GLN A 358 11.42 -0.66 -35.73
CA GLN A 358 11.56 -2.13 -35.85
C GLN A 358 10.43 -2.90 -35.19
N GLY A 359 9.43 -2.23 -34.59
CA GLY A 359 8.34 -2.85 -33.89
C GLY A 359 8.66 -3.31 -32.46
N ASN A 360 9.84 -2.92 -31.93
CA ASN A 360 10.20 -3.16 -30.55
C ASN A 360 9.55 -2.13 -29.63
N VAL A 361 9.24 -2.56 -28.40
CA VAL A 361 8.62 -1.71 -27.40
C VAL A 361 9.51 -1.60 -26.18
N TYR A 362 9.71 -0.38 -25.70
CA TYR A 362 10.49 -0.04 -24.52
C TYR A 362 9.65 0.80 -23.58
N SER A 363 9.82 0.61 -22.27
CA SER A 363 9.22 1.49 -21.25
C SER A 363 10.28 1.98 -20.28
N TRP A 364 10.18 3.26 -19.87
CA TRP A 364 11.11 3.90 -18.93
C TRP A 364 10.38 4.94 -18.07
N GLY A 365 11.09 5.55 -17.12
CA GLY A 365 10.51 6.49 -16.16
C GLY A 365 10.18 5.84 -14.82
N GLY A 366 9.06 6.16 -14.20
CA GLY A 366 8.64 5.59 -12.93
C GLY A 366 8.33 4.10 -13.05
N ASP A 367 8.87 3.29 -12.11
CA ASP A 367 8.71 1.82 -12.09
C ASP A 367 8.18 1.29 -10.74
N THR A 368 7.56 2.16 -9.97
CA THR A 368 7.05 1.80 -8.64
C THR A 368 6.02 0.67 -8.68
N LEU A 369 5.23 0.62 -9.75
CA LEU A 369 4.13 -0.32 -9.97
C LEU A 369 4.35 -1.23 -11.19
N ASN A 370 5.62 -1.51 -11.54
CA ASN A 370 6.04 -2.33 -12.68
C ASN A 370 5.68 -1.75 -14.05
N GLN A 371 5.62 -0.43 -14.17
CA GLN A 371 5.26 0.26 -15.41
C GLN A 371 6.31 0.04 -16.52
N THR A 372 7.54 -0.29 -16.17
CA THR A 372 8.62 -0.55 -17.13
C THR A 372 8.83 -2.05 -17.45
N ALA A 373 8.00 -2.92 -16.88
CA ALA A 373 8.11 -4.38 -17.02
C ALA A 373 7.51 -4.89 -18.34
N VAL A 374 8.03 -4.43 -19.47
CA VAL A 374 7.59 -4.86 -20.81
C VAL A 374 7.73 -6.39 -20.94
N PRO A 375 6.68 -7.13 -21.37
CA PRO A 375 6.76 -8.55 -21.63
C PRO A 375 7.82 -8.89 -22.70
N LYS A 376 8.57 -9.95 -22.48
CA LYS A 376 9.59 -10.40 -23.46
C LYS A 376 8.93 -10.89 -24.75
N GLY A 377 9.52 -10.57 -25.89
CA GLY A 377 9.12 -11.10 -27.20
C GLY A 377 8.15 -10.22 -27.98
N ILE A 378 7.86 -8.99 -27.54
CA ILE A 378 7.12 -8.02 -28.35
C ILE A 378 8.08 -7.40 -29.37
N THR A 379 7.99 -7.81 -30.65
CA THR A 379 8.89 -7.38 -31.74
C THR A 379 8.14 -6.96 -33.01
N SER A 380 6.81 -6.99 -32.98
CA SER A 380 5.95 -6.69 -34.15
C SER A 380 4.84 -5.71 -33.80
N ALA A 381 5.05 -4.89 -32.79
CA ALA A 381 4.08 -3.87 -32.42
C ALA A 381 4.01 -2.78 -33.50
N VAL A 382 2.81 -2.32 -33.81
CA VAL A 382 2.56 -1.18 -34.70
C VAL A 382 1.87 -0.03 -34.00
N LYS A 383 1.27 -0.31 -32.82
CA LYS A 383 0.69 0.72 -31.96
C LYS A 383 0.98 0.39 -30.50
N ILE A 384 1.13 1.43 -29.73
CA ILE A 384 1.26 1.37 -28.28
C ILE A 384 0.23 2.28 -27.64
N TYR A 385 -0.10 2.01 -26.38
CA TYR A 385 -0.96 2.87 -25.57
C TYR A 385 -0.45 2.86 -24.14
N ALA A 386 -0.52 3.97 -23.46
CA ALA A 386 -0.18 4.07 -22.06
C ALA A 386 -1.29 4.80 -21.28
N GLY A 387 -1.63 4.28 -20.13
CA GLY A 387 -2.51 4.94 -19.17
C GLY A 387 -1.75 5.28 -17.91
N ALA A 388 -2.46 5.64 -16.84
CA ALA A 388 -1.83 6.15 -15.63
C ALA A 388 -0.68 5.27 -15.12
N PHE A 389 -0.87 3.94 -15.04
CA PHE A 389 0.10 2.99 -14.51
C PHE A 389 0.19 1.69 -15.32
N GLN A 390 -0.37 1.67 -16.52
CA GLN A 390 -0.41 0.51 -17.41
C GLN A 390 -0.04 0.90 -18.83
N SER A 391 0.41 -0.09 -19.61
CA SER A 391 0.71 0.07 -21.03
C SER A 391 0.29 -1.15 -21.83
N TYR A 392 0.07 -0.94 -23.11
CA TYR A 392 -0.42 -1.94 -24.06
C TYR A 392 0.36 -1.85 -25.37
N ALA A 393 0.56 -2.99 -26.04
CA ALA A 393 1.13 -3.05 -27.37
C ALA A 393 0.25 -3.92 -28.27
N VAL A 394 0.04 -3.47 -29.51
CA VAL A 394 -0.92 -4.03 -30.45
C VAL A 394 -0.23 -4.26 -31.81
N ASP A 395 -0.58 -5.34 -32.50
CA ASP A 395 -0.09 -5.64 -33.83
C ASP A 395 -0.92 -4.96 -34.94
N GLN A 396 -0.53 -5.16 -36.20
CA GLN A 396 -1.21 -4.60 -37.38
C GLN A 396 -2.67 -5.04 -37.56
N ASN A 397 -3.06 -6.16 -36.94
CA ASN A 397 -4.43 -6.68 -37.02
C ASN A 397 -5.31 -6.22 -35.84
N GLY A 398 -4.77 -5.40 -34.94
CA GLY A 398 -5.46 -4.98 -33.73
C GLY A 398 -5.38 -5.99 -32.59
N LYS A 399 -4.55 -7.04 -32.71
CA LYS A 399 -4.38 -8.02 -31.64
C LYS A 399 -3.44 -7.49 -30.55
N LEU A 400 -3.87 -7.61 -29.29
CA LEU A 400 -3.06 -7.24 -28.15
C LEU A 400 -1.87 -8.21 -27.99
N LEU A 401 -0.66 -7.71 -28.19
CA LEU A 401 0.59 -8.46 -28.03
C LEU A 401 1.05 -8.55 -26.58
N GLY A 402 0.76 -7.54 -25.79
CA GLY A 402 1.14 -7.50 -24.39
C GLY A 402 0.51 -6.35 -23.62
N LYS A 403 0.46 -6.53 -22.31
CA LYS A 403 0.00 -5.55 -21.33
C LYS A 403 0.86 -5.66 -20.08
N TRP A 404 1.23 -4.53 -19.49
CA TRP A 404 2.09 -4.48 -18.29
C TRP A 404 1.80 -3.24 -17.45
N GLY A 405 2.37 -3.21 -16.24
CA GLY A 405 2.17 -2.15 -15.26
C GLY A 405 1.41 -2.64 -14.04
N LEU A 406 0.59 -1.77 -13.46
CA LEU A 406 -0.19 -2.06 -12.26
C LEU A 406 -1.23 -3.15 -12.53
N LYS A 407 -1.04 -4.29 -11.86
CA LYS A 407 -2.02 -5.40 -11.92
C LYS A 407 -3.25 -5.17 -11.05
N GLY A 408 -3.13 -4.30 -10.05
CA GLY A 408 -4.16 -4.04 -9.04
C GLY A 408 -3.63 -4.21 -7.62
N TYR A 409 -4.52 -4.09 -6.66
CA TYR A 409 -4.20 -4.14 -5.23
C TYR A 409 -4.93 -5.30 -4.56
N LEU A 410 -4.19 -6.17 -3.87
CA LEU A 410 -4.74 -7.40 -3.26
C LEU A 410 -5.86 -7.09 -2.24
N PHE A 411 -5.64 -6.08 -1.37
CA PHE A 411 -6.62 -5.61 -0.39
C PHE A 411 -7.21 -4.24 -0.73
N GLY A 412 -7.04 -3.80 -1.98
CA GLY A 412 -7.47 -2.47 -2.40
C GLY A 412 -6.58 -1.34 -1.87
N THR A 413 -7.05 -0.11 -2.02
CA THR A 413 -6.37 1.10 -1.53
C THR A 413 -7.24 1.85 -0.50
N ASP A 414 -6.60 2.70 0.30
CA ASP A 414 -7.29 3.58 1.23
C ASP A 414 -7.65 4.94 0.62
N GLY A 415 -8.24 5.84 1.43
CA GLY A 415 -8.63 7.19 1.02
C GLY A 415 -7.47 8.10 0.62
N ASN A 416 -6.23 7.70 0.87
CA ASN A 416 -5.02 8.39 0.41
C ASN A 416 -4.38 7.71 -0.81
N GLY A 417 -5.00 6.65 -1.34
CA GLY A 417 -4.45 5.84 -2.42
C GLY A 417 -3.28 4.95 -1.99
N ALA A 418 -3.14 4.67 -0.70
CA ALA A 418 -2.11 3.77 -0.20
C ALA A 418 -2.58 2.31 -0.23
N ASP A 419 -1.71 1.39 -0.62
CA ASP A 419 -1.98 -0.05 -0.68
C ASP A 419 -2.30 -0.62 0.71
N VAL A 420 -3.54 -1.08 0.90
CA VAL A 420 -4.02 -1.62 2.18
C VAL A 420 -3.24 -2.89 2.56
N PHE A 421 -2.86 -3.75 1.61
CA PHE A 421 -2.07 -4.95 1.92
C PHE A 421 -0.68 -4.59 2.47
N GLN A 422 0.03 -3.67 1.81
CA GLN A 422 1.31 -3.14 2.27
C GLN A 422 1.18 -2.55 3.68
N ARG A 423 0.14 -1.75 3.90
CA ARG A 423 -0.11 -1.11 5.19
C ARG A 423 -0.48 -2.10 6.29
N VAL A 424 -1.25 -3.16 5.98
CA VAL A 424 -1.57 -4.23 6.95
C VAL A 424 -0.31 -4.96 7.38
N VAL A 425 0.58 -5.32 6.44
CA VAL A 425 1.84 -6.03 6.76
C VAL A 425 2.78 -5.15 7.59
N ASN A 426 3.10 -3.96 7.10
CA ASN A 426 4.03 -3.05 7.77
C ASN A 426 3.41 -2.46 9.05
N GLY A 427 2.10 -2.22 9.06
CA GLY A 427 1.36 -1.81 10.25
C GLY A 427 1.38 -2.87 11.34
N GLY A 428 1.25 -4.14 10.98
CA GLY A 428 1.41 -5.26 11.92
C GLY A 428 2.80 -5.31 12.53
N ARG A 429 3.83 -5.13 11.72
CA ARG A 429 5.22 -5.05 12.21
C ARG A 429 5.38 -3.89 13.20
N MET A 430 4.81 -2.73 12.90
CA MET A 430 4.88 -1.56 13.80
C MET A 430 4.10 -1.81 15.10
N THR A 431 2.84 -2.24 15.03
CA THR A 431 1.98 -2.55 16.19
C THR A 431 2.64 -3.59 17.10
N MET A 432 3.15 -4.70 16.52
CA MET A 432 3.84 -5.75 17.30
C MET A 432 5.15 -5.25 17.93
N THR A 433 5.91 -4.41 17.23
CA THR A 433 7.15 -3.84 17.78
C THR A 433 6.85 -2.90 18.94
N VAL A 434 5.85 -2.01 18.80
CA VAL A 434 5.44 -1.11 19.88
C VAL A 434 4.99 -1.90 21.10
N GLY A 435 4.14 -2.91 20.90
CA GLY A 435 3.68 -3.79 21.98
C GLY A 435 4.81 -4.54 22.67
N ALA A 436 5.73 -5.13 21.89
CA ALA A 436 6.87 -5.88 22.44
C ALA A 436 7.81 -4.99 23.28
N VAL A 437 8.15 -3.81 22.79
CA VAL A 437 9.01 -2.87 23.52
C VAL A 437 8.31 -2.40 24.82
N ALA A 438 7.02 -2.10 24.75
CA ALA A 438 6.24 -1.70 25.92
C ALA A 438 6.24 -2.81 27.00
N VAL A 439 6.03 -4.08 26.60
CA VAL A 439 6.08 -5.22 27.51
C VAL A 439 7.47 -5.40 28.12
N VAL A 440 8.54 -5.25 27.34
CA VAL A 440 9.93 -5.32 27.85
C VAL A 440 10.16 -4.24 28.91
N ILE A 441 9.76 -3.00 28.66
CA ILE A 441 9.90 -1.91 29.64
C ILE A 441 9.08 -2.18 30.90
N SER A 442 7.80 -2.55 30.75
CA SER A 442 6.92 -2.85 31.88
C SER A 442 7.42 -4.05 32.69
N SER A 443 7.97 -5.08 32.03
CA SER A 443 8.50 -6.28 32.68
C SER A 443 9.74 -5.97 33.52
N ILE A 444 10.67 -5.17 33.01
CA ILE A 444 11.87 -4.76 33.75
C ILE A 444 11.46 -4.03 35.04
N ILE A 445 10.59 -3.02 34.92
CA ILE A 445 10.12 -2.23 36.08
C ILE A 445 9.34 -3.13 37.05
N GLY A 446 8.36 -3.90 36.54
CA GLY A 446 7.49 -4.74 37.36
C GLY A 446 8.23 -5.84 38.14
N ILE A 447 9.21 -6.49 37.48
CA ILE A 447 10.07 -7.52 38.11
C ILE A 447 10.94 -6.89 39.19
N ILE A 448 11.61 -5.77 38.93
CA ILE A 448 12.48 -5.11 39.92
C ILE A 448 11.65 -4.68 41.13
N VAL A 449 10.56 -3.95 40.94
CA VAL A 449 9.70 -3.45 42.03
C VAL A 449 9.08 -4.61 42.78
N GLY A 450 8.55 -5.61 42.09
CA GLY A 450 7.93 -6.79 42.73
C GLY A 450 8.91 -7.64 43.52
N CYS A 451 10.12 -7.89 43.00
CA CYS A 451 11.17 -8.62 43.69
C CYS A 451 11.67 -7.89 44.93
N LEU A 452 11.91 -6.60 44.86
CA LEU A 452 12.35 -5.80 46.01
C LEU A 452 11.27 -5.71 47.08
N SER A 453 10.05 -5.43 46.70
CA SER A 453 8.89 -5.34 47.59
C SER A 453 8.63 -6.70 48.28
N GLY A 454 8.54 -7.80 47.52
CA GLY A 454 8.26 -9.13 48.02
C GLY A 454 9.37 -9.71 48.92
N TYR A 455 10.65 -9.48 48.58
CA TYR A 455 11.77 -10.03 49.34
C TYR A 455 12.05 -9.26 50.63
N PHE A 456 12.20 -7.91 50.55
CA PHE A 456 12.57 -7.13 51.73
C PHE A 456 11.40 -6.93 52.71
N GLY A 457 10.18 -6.80 52.24
CA GLY A 457 9.00 -6.58 53.07
C GLY A 457 9.04 -5.26 53.84
N GLY A 458 8.21 -5.16 54.90
CA GLY A 458 8.22 -4.05 55.85
C GLY A 458 8.10 -2.66 55.19
N LYS A 459 9.00 -1.73 55.54
CA LYS A 459 8.98 -0.35 55.01
C LYS A 459 9.23 -0.29 53.51
N VAL A 460 10.08 -1.17 52.96
CA VAL A 460 10.39 -1.20 51.50
C VAL A 460 9.13 -1.58 50.73
N ASP A 461 8.46 -2.63 51.19
CA ASP A 461 7.19 -3.08 50.61
C ASP A 461 6.12 -1.97 50.66
N LEU A 462 5.96 -1.36 51.84
CA LEU A 462 4.97 -0.30 52.05
C LEU A 462 5.19 0.87 51.07
N ILE A 463 6.43 1.37 50.96
CA ILE A 463 6.74 2.52 50.07
C ILE A 463 6.54 2.14 48.59
N LEU A 464 7.09 1.01 48.16
CA LEU A 464 6.98 0.57 46.76
C LEU A 464 5.53 0.29 46.36
N MET A 465 4.72 -0.30 47.25
CA MET A 465 3.30 -0.51 46.96
C MET A 465 2.49 0.79 46.95
N ARG A 466 2.81 1.78 47.79
CA ARG A 466 2.19 3.12 47.71
C ARG A 466 2.50 3.82 46.38
N VAL A 467 3.73 3.71 45.90
CA VAL A 467 4.08 4.20 44.58
C VAL A 467 3.29 3.46 43.48
N THR A 468 3.21 2.13 43.59
CA THR A 468 2.43 1.30 42.64
C THR A 468 0.94 1.67 42.64
N GLU A 469 0.36 1.91 43.81
CA GLU A 469 -1.03 2.37 43.96
C GLU A 469 -1.23 3.74 43.33
N GLY A 470 -0.29 4.69 43.56
CA GLY A 470 -0.31 6.00 42.94
C GLY A 470 -0.32 5.92 41.41
N PHE A 471 0.56 5.11 40.81
CA PHE A 471 0.56 4.88 39.35
C PHE A 471 -0.74 4.21 38.87
N SER A 472 -1.26 3.24 39.61
CA SER A 472 -2.51 2.56 39.24
C SER A 472 -3.75 3.45 39.36
N SER A 473 -3.72 4.52 40.16
CA SER A 473 -4.83 5.47 40.27
C SER A 473 -4.92 6.45 39.11
N ILE A 474 -3.86 6.57 38.30
CA ILE A 474 -3.86 7.41 37.10
C ILE A 474 -4.73 6.74 36.03
N PRO A 475 -5.81 7.39 35.56
CA PRO A 475 -6.60 6.82 34.47
C PRO A 475 -5.76 6.78 33.21
N PHE A 476 -5.39 5.55 32.79
CA PHE A 476 -4.42 5.30 31.71
C PHE A 476 -4.75 6.06 30.43
N LEU A 477 -5.97 5.92 29.91
CA LEU A 477 -6.34 6.48 28.63
C LEU A 477 -6.31 8.02 28.61
N PRO A 478 -6.99 8.74 29.54
CA PRO A 478 -6.89 10.21 29.60
C PRO A 478 -5.46 10.73 29.76
N PHE A 479 -4.63 10.06 30.56
CA PHE A 479 -3.23 10.46 30.73
C PHE A 479 -2.42 10.27 29.45
N ALA A 480 -2.54 9.12 28.78
CA ALA A 480 -1.88 8.83 27.53
C ALA A 480 -2.30 9.80 26.41
N LEU A 481 -3.60 10.13 26.34
CA LEU A 481 -4.15 11.11 25.41
C LEU A 481 -3.56 12.51 25.64
N THR A 482 -3.54 12.95 26.91
CA THR A 482 -2.98 14.27 27.27
C THR A 482 -1.51 14.36 26.91
N LEU A 483 -0.72 13.33 27.23
CA LEU A 483 0.71 13.31 26.93
C LEU A 483 0.98 13.27 25.42
N SER A 484 0.20 12.52 24.67
CA SER A 484 0.28 12.48 23.21
C SER A 484 -0.10 13.83 22.58
N ALA A 485 -1.12 14.52 23.12
CA ALA A 485 -1.49 15.85 22.68
C ALA A 485 -0.36 16.88 22.92
N VAL A 486 0.33 16.80 24.07
CA VAL A 486 1.50 17.63 24.34
C VAL A 486 2.62 17.33 23.35
N MET A 487 2.88 16.05 23.06
CA MET A 487 3.90 15.64 22.08
C MET A 487 3.62 16.13 20.67
N SER A 488 2.34 16.24 20.28
CA SER A 488 1.96 16.74 18.95
C SER A 488 2.34 18.21 18.74
N GLN A 489 2.49 18.99 19.82
CA GLN A 489 2.93 20.38 19.78
C GLN A 489 4.47 20.51 19.74
N MET A 490 5.20 19.43 19.98
CA MET A 490 6.66 19.45 19.98
C MET A 490 7.20 19.13 18.58
N THR A 491 8.28 19.78 18.17
CA THR A 491 9.01 19.52 16.92
C THR A 491 9.88 18.26 17.05
N LEU A 492 9.24 17.11 17.25
CA LEU A 492 9.92 15.82 17.38
C LEU A 492 10.02 15.12 16.04
N SER A 493 11.14 14.42 15.81
CA SER A 493 11.22 13.49 14.68
C SER A 493 10.20 12.36 14.85
N GLU A 494 9.73 11.80 13.73
CA GLU A 494 8.76 10.70 13.72
C GLU A 494 9.21 9.51 14.57
N ASN A 495 10.47 9.09 14.42
CA ASN A 495 11.04 7.98 15.18
C ASN A 495 11.09 8.26 16.69
N MET A 496 11.39 9.51 17.09
CA MET A 496 11.39 9.90 18.49
C MET A 496 9.97 9.87 19.08
N ARG A 497 8.97 10.30 18.33
CA ARG A 497 7.56 10.23 18.74
C ARG A 497 7.12 8.78 18.98
N ILE A 498 7.44 7.87 18.07
CA ILE A 498 7.15 6.43 18.21
C ILE A 498 7.85 5.87 19.44
N PHE A 499 9.13 6.18 19.65
CA PHE A 499 9.88 5.72 20.82
C PHE A 499 9.27 6.20 22.13
N ILE A 500 8.85 7.45 22.22
CA ILE A 500 8.20 7.98 23.42
C ILE A 500 6.85 7.29 23.67
N ILE A 501 6.05 7.00 22.64
CA ILE A 501 4.81 6.23 22.77
C ILE A 501 5.10 4.85 23.37
N MET A 502 6.13 4.15 22.91
CA MET A 502 6.56 2.86 23.48
C MET A 502 6.92 2.98 24.97
N CYS A 503 7.66 4.05 25.33
CA CYS A 503 8.02 4.32 26.73
C CYS A 503 6.79 4.62 27.59
N ILE A 504 5.84 5.41 27.11
CA ILE A 504 4.61 5.75 27.84
C ILE A 504 3.82 4.47 28.14
N LEU A 505 3.59 3.64 27.11
CA LEU A 505 2.88 2.38 27.26
C LEU A 505 3.56 1.47 28.30
N GLY A 506 4.88 1.31 28.21
CA GLY A 506 5.65 0.47 29.14
C GLY A 506 5.67 0.98 30.57
N VAL A 507 5.89 2.31 30.74
CA VAL A 507 5.98 2.95 32.07
C VAL A 507 4.63 3.02 32.78
N LEU A 508 3.51 2.95 32.07
CA LEU A 508 2.18 2.95 32.68
C LEU A 508 1.65 1.53 32.96
N SER A 509 2.19 0.49 32.34
CA SER A 509 1.62 -0.87 32.38
C SER A 509 2.25 -1.81 33.43
N TRP A 510 3.33 -1.43 34.12
CA TRP A 510 4.12 -2.31 34.99
C TRP A 510 3.43 -2.69 36.32
N THR A 511 2.43 -1.94 36.78
CA THR A 511 1.88 -2.03 38.14
C THR A 511 1.21 -3.37 38.44
N GLY A 512 0.51 -3.96 37.47
CA GLY A 512 -0.10 -5.28 37.58
C GLY A 512 0.93 -6.38 37.77
N LEU A 513 1.98 -6.38 36.94
CA LEU A 513 3.08 -7.33 37.01
C LEU A 513 3.85 -7.20 38.32
N ALA A 514 4.09 -5.99 38.83
CA ALA A 514 4.77 -5.77 40.11
C ALA A 514 4.04 -6.41 41.29
N ARG A 515 2.71 -6.29 41.35
CA ARG A 515 1.88 -6.92 42.38
C ARG A 515 1.92 -8.46 42.29
N LEU A 516 1.85 -9.00 41.08
CA LEU A 516 1.95 -10.43 40.84
C LEU A 516 3.31 -10.97 41.27
N VAL A 517 4.40 -10.36 40.82
CA VAL A 517 5.76 -10.76 41.19
C VAL A 517 5.99 -10.66 42.69
N ARG A 518 5.51 -9.58 43.32
CA ARG A 518 5.53 -9.43 44.77
C ARG A 518 4.87 -10.61 45.47
N GLY A 519 3.64 -10.99 45.07
CA GLY A 519 2.90 -12.12 45.66
C GLY A 519 3.66 -13.44 45.53
N GLN A 520 4.23 -13.72 44.37
CA GLN A 520 5.02 -14.93 44.13
C GLN A 520 6.32 -14.95 44.94
N VAL A 521 7.02 -13.82 45.04
CA VAL A 521 8.27 -13.69 45.80
C VAL A 521 7.99 -13.84 47.30
N LEU A 522 6.90 -13.27 47.82
CA LEU A 522 6.48 -13.43 49.23
C LEU A 522 6.25 -14.91 49.58
N SER A 523 5.52 -15.63 48.73
CA SER A 523 5.27 -17.07 48.95
C SER A 523 6.56 -17.89 48.85
N THR A 524 7.43 -17.60 47.88
CA THR A 524 8.66 -18.37 47.64
C THR A 524 9.75 -18.06 48.68
N ARG A 525 9.74 -16.89 49.29
CA ARG A 525 10.73 -16.45 50.29
C ARG A 525 10.81 -17.37 51.52
N GLU A 526 9.70 -18.03 51.87
CA GLU A 526 9.62 -18.90 53.03
C GLU A 526 10.07 -20.35 52.76
N ASN A 527 10.46 -20.66 51.53
CA ASN A 527 10.93 -21.99 51.15
C ASN A 527 12.32 -22.31 51.75
N GLU A 528 12.56 -23.57 52.05
CA GLU A 528 13.78 -24.09 52.72
C GLU A 528 15.07 -23.70 51.99
N PHE A 529 15.08 -23.71 50.64
CA PHE A 529 16.28 -23.33 49.88
C PHE A 529 16.65 -21.86 50.04
N VAL A 530 15.67 -20.97 50.29
CA VAL A 530 15.90 -19.53 50.52
C VAL A 530 16.47 -19.35 51.94
N ILE A 531 15.92 -20.05 52.93
CA ILE A 531 16.40 -20.03 54.31
C ILE A 531 17.85 -20.56 54.37
N ALA A 532 18.14 -21.66 53.68
CA ALA A 532 19.49 -22.20 53.57
C ALA A 532 20.49 -21.20 52.96
N ALA A 533 20.06 -20.50 51.86
CA ALA A 533 20.90 -19.47 51.22
C ALA A 533 21.18 -18.27 52.17
N GLN A 534 20.18 -17.88 52.98
CA GLN A 534 20.34 -16.85 54.02
C GLN A 534 21.34 -17.31 55.11
N ALA A 535 21.19 -18.55 55.60
CA ALA A 535 22.09 -19.14 56.59
C ALA A 535 23.53 -19.23 56.12
N MET A 536 23.75 -19.46 54.82
CA MET A 536 25.06 -19.44 54.17
C MET A 536 25.64 -18.04 53.95
N GLY A 537 24.93 -16.97 54.34
CA GLY A 537 25.43 -15.59 54.22
C GLY A 537 25.35 -15.00 52.83
N VAL A 538 24.52 -15.54 51.92
CA VAL A 538 24.32 -15.00 50.58
C VAL A 538 23.64 -13.62 50.69
N LYS A 539 24.15 -12.61 49.96
CA LYS A 539 23.58 -11.25 50.00
C LYS A 539 22.11 -11.24 49.55
N SER A 540 21.27 -10.49 50.28
CA SER A 540 19.81 -10.41 50.08
C SER A 540 19.39 -10.15 48.64
N GLY A 541 20.00 -9.19 47.93
CA GLY A 541 19.71 -8.93 46.50
C GLY A 541 20.05 -10.12 45.60
N LYS A 542 21.13 -10.87 45.89
CA LYS A 542 21.48 -12.07 45.16
C LYS A 542 20.45 -13.20 45.40
N ILE A 543 19.91 -13.30 46.60
CA ILE A 543 18.84 -14.26 46.90
C ILE A 543 17.59 -13.93 46.10
N ALA A 544 17.12 -12.67 46.11
CA ALA A 544 15.92 -12.24 45.38
C ALA A 544 16.02 -12.51 43.87
N PHE A 545 17.11 -12.06 43.24
CA PHE A 545 17.22 -12.13 41.76
C PHE A 545 17.84 -13.44 41.23
N LYS A 546 18.66 -14.16 41.99
CA LYS A 546 19.38 -15.33 41.51
C LYS A 546 18.82 -16.66 42.04
N HIS A 547 18.10 -16.64 43.16
CA HIS A 547 17.53 -17.84 43.74
C HIS A 547 15.98 -17.86 43.69
N ILE A 548 15.30 -16.75 43.96
CA ILE A 548 13.84 -16.69 43.93
C ILE A 548 13.28 -16.44 42.55
N LEU A 549 13.75 -15.39 41.82
CA LEU A 549 13.24 -15.01 40.52
C LEU A 549 13.21 -16.17 39.49
N PRO A 550 14.24 -17.03 39.36
CA PRO A 550 14.18 -18.16 38.44
C PRO A 550 13.08 -19.17 38.73
N ASN A 551 12.67 -19.32 40.02
CA ASN A 551 11.60 -20.22 40.40
C ASN A 551 10.20 -19.67 40.12
N VAL A 552 10.06 -18.35 39.99
CA VAL A 552 8.78 -17.69 39.70
C VAL A 552 8.67 -17.22 38.25
N ILE A 553 9.75 -17.39 37.43
CA ILE A 553 9.84 -16.89 36.07
C ILE A 553 8.74 -17.46 35.16
N SER A 554 8.34 -18.69 35.38
CA SER A 554 7.30 -19.36 34.63
C SER A 554 5.97 -18.61 34.67
N VAL A 555 5.53 -18.23 35.88
CA VAL A 555 4.29 -17.46 36.09
C VAL A 555 4.41 -16.06 35.48
N ILE A 556 5.60 -15.47 35.57
CA ILE A 556 5.90 -14.16 34.95
C ILE A 556 5.77 -14.23 33.41
N LEU A 557 6.34 -15.26 32.78
CA LEU A 557 6.29 -15.41 31.31
C LEU A 557 4.85 -15.56 30.80
N VAL A 558 4.01 -16.30 31.50
CA VAL A 558 2.57 -16.40 31.15
C VAL A 558 1.91 -15.03 31.20
N THR A 559 2.15 -14.28 32.28
CA THR A 559 1.56 -12.94 32.44
C THR A 559 2.06 -12.00 31.35
N LEU A 560 3.35 -12.04 31.00
CA LEU A 560 3.92 -11.23 29.91
C LEU A 560 3.30 -11.57 28.54
N THR A 561 2.91 -12.81 28.30
CA THR A 561 2.21 -13.21 27.07
C THR A 561 0.84 -12.52 26.97
N LEU A 562 0.07 -12.50 28.06
CA LEU A 562 -1.22 -11.83 28.13
C LEU A 562 -1.08 -10.29 28.10
N ASP A 563 -0.07 -9.76 28.79
CA ASP A 563 0.26 -8.33 28.75
C ASP A 563 0.61 -7.87 27.34
N PHE A 564 1.26 -8.72 26.53
CA PHE A 564 1.57 -8.41 25.14
C PHE A 564 0.29 -8.21 24.30
N ALA A 565 -0.70 -9.11 24.42
CA ALA A 565 -1.99 -8.94 23.76
C ALA A 565 -2.69 -7.65 24.20
N THR A 566 -2.64 -7.34 25.51
CA THR A 566 -3.21 -6.10 26.06
C THR A 566 -2.50 -4.86 25.53
N CYS A 567 -1.17 -4.87 25.41
CA CYS A 567 -0.39 -3.77 24.84
C CYS A 567 -0.71 -3.54 23.37
N LEU A 568 -0.92 -4.61 22.55
CA LEU A 568 -1.34 -4.49 21.16
C LEU A 568 -2.69 -3.77 21.04
N LEU A 569 -3.67 -4.17 21.85
CA LEU A 569 -5.00 -3.52 21.85
C LEU A 569 -4.93 -2.08 22.34
N THR A 570 -4.10 -1.80 23.35
CA THR A 570 -3.93 -0.44 23.89
C THR A 570 -3.26 0.49 22.88
N GLU A 571 -2.17 0.04 22.23
CA GLU A 571 -1.54 0.78 21.13
C GLU A 571 -2.55 1.07 20.02
N SER A 572 -3.27 0.02 19.60
CA SER A 572 -4.26 0.14 18.52
C SER A 572 -5.39 1.10 18.89
N SER A 573 -5.84 1.11 20.15
CA SER A 573 -6.85 2.05 20.63
C SER A 573 -6.37 3.50 20.63
N LEU A 574 -5.13 3.74 21.08
CA LEU A 574 -4.53 5.08 21.03
C LEU A 574 -4.33 5.56 19.58
N SER A 575 -3.84 4.69 18.71
CA SER A 575 -3.64 4.99 17.29
C SER A 575 -4.98 5.22 16.57
N TYR A 576 -6.02 4.45 16.88
CA TYR A 576 -7.39 4.65 16.39
C TYR A 576 -7.95 6.02 16.78
N LEU A 577 -7.70 6.46 17.99
CA LEU A 577 -8.11 7.77 18.48
C LEU A 577 -7.24 8.94 17.94
N GLY A 578 -6.21 8.63 17.14
CA GLY A 578 -5.30 9.63 16.57
C GLY A 578 -4.18 10.08 17.49
N PHE A 579 -3.97 9.41 18.63
CA PHE A 579 -2.96 9.77 19.63
C PHE A 579 -1.77 8.80 19.71
N GLY A 580 -1.77 7.74 18.89
CA GLY A 580 -0.66 6.81 18.73
C GLY A 580 0.27 7.19 17.58
N VAL A 581 0.74 6.18 16.87
CA VAL A 581 1.51 6.35 15.63
C VAL A 581 0.62 7.00 14.57
N GLN A 582 1.11 8.08 13.98
CA GLN A 582 0.36 8.87 13.01
C GLN A 582 0.75 8.53 11.57
N PHE A 583 -0.18 8.84 10.64
CA PHE A 583 0.13 8.86 9.21
C PHE A 583 1.41 9.69 8.95
N PRO A 584 2.30 9.28 8.01
CA PRO A 584 2.11 8.22 7.01
C PRO A 584 2.45 6.80 7.48
N ARG A 585 3.11 6.60 8.64
CA ARG A 585 3.46 5.26 9.14
C ARG A 585 2.21 4.45 9.48
N PRO A 586 2.06 3.24 8.92
CA PRO A 586 0.91 2.41 9.25
C PRO A 586 1.07 1.72 10.61
N THR A 587 -0.05 1.61 11.35
CA THR A 587 -0.31 0.61 12.41
C THR A 587 -1.70 0.05 12.18
N TRP A 588 -2.01 -1.14 12.73
CA TRP A 588 -3.37 -1.66 12.61
C TRP A 588 -4.38 -0.69 13.25
N GLY A 589 -4.00 -0.01 14.34
CA GLY A 589 -4.85 0.96 15.02
C GLY A 589 -5.15 2.21 14.18
N ASN A 590 -4.13 2.85 13.58
CA ASN A 590 -4.38 4.07 12.80
C ASN A 590 -5.08 3.79 11.46
N MET A 591 -4.93 2.58 10.90
CA MET A 591 -5.70 2.16 9.73
C MET A 591 -7.20 2.06 10.04
N LEU A 592 -7.56 1.74 11.29
CA LEU A 592 -8.95 1.71 11.73
C LEU A 592 -9.55 3.10 11.96
N ASN A 593 -8.73 4.15 12.04
CA ASN A 593 -9.23 5.52 12.28
C ASN A 593 -10.26 5.96 11.21
N GLY A 594 -10.08 5.53 9.96
CA GLY A 594 -11.05 5.77 8.89
C GLY A 594 -12.46 5.20 9.16
N ALA A 595 -12.58 4.17 10.00
CA ALA A 595 -13.86 3.57 10.38
C ALA A 595 -14.75 4.47 11.27
N ASN A 596 -14.32 5.68 11.60
CA ASN A 596 -15.17 6.72 12.21
C ASN A 596 -16.15 7.35 11.21
N ASN A 597 -15.97 7.12 9.91
CA ASN A 597 -16.78 7.70 8.86
C ASN A 597 -17.77 6.66 8.32
N ALA A 598 -19.06 6.98 8.36
CA ALA A 598 -20.13 6.09 7.89
C ALA A 598 -19.98 5.72 6.40
N THR A 599 -19.49 6.63 5.57
CA THR A 599 -19.22 6.39 4.15
C THR A 599 -18.13 5.32 3.97
N ILE A 600 -17.04 5.39 4.75
CA ILE A 600 -15.96 4.40 4.72
C ILE A 600 -16.45 3.04 5.19
N ILE A 601 -17.22 2.99 6.27
CA ILE A 601 -17.78 1.72 6.78
C ILE A 601 -18.65 1.05 5.72
N LYS A 602 -19.53 1.82 5.05
CA LYS A 602 -20.52 1.29 4.11
C LYS A 602 -19.90 0.93 2.75
N ASN A 603 -19.06 1.82 2.20
CA ASN A 603 -18.64 1.74 0.80
C ASN A 603 -17.24 1.17 0.62
N PHE A 604 -16.36 1.29 1.64
CA PHE A 604 -14.94 0.92 1.55
C PHE A 604 -14.55 -0.06 2.66
N TRP A 605 -15.34 -1.12 2.82
CA TRP A 605 -15.25 -2.11 3.89
C TRP A 605 -13.85 -2.72 4.05
N TRP A 606 -13.07 -2.84 2.98
CA TRP A 606 -11.72 -3.43 3.00
C TRP A 606 -10.71 -2.59 3.79
N GLN A 607 -10.90 -1.27 3.88
CA GLN A 607 -9.97 -0.37 4.56
C GLN A 607 -9.94 -0.61 6.07
N TRP A 608 -11.04 -1.06 6.66
CA TRP A 608 -11.14 -1.32 8.09
C TRP A 608 -11.22 -2.82 8.42
N LEU A 609 -11.83 -3.64 7.59
CA LEU A 609 -12.03 -5.06 7.85
C LEU A 609 -10.70 -5.82 7.93
N PHE A 610 -9.79 -5.59 7.00
CA PHE A 610 -8.50 -6.28 7.01
C PHE A 610 -7.67 -5.95 8.25
N PRO A 611 -7.36 -4.69 8.60
CA PRO A 611 -6.60 -4.40 9.81
C PRO A 611 -7.31 -4.88 11.08
N ALA A 612 -8.65 -4.78 11.17
CA ALA A 612 -9.43 -5.32 12.27
C ALA A 612 -9.29 -6.84 12.42
N ALA A 613 -9.39 -7.57 11.31
CA ALA A 613 -9.27 -9.03 11.31
C ALA A 613 -7.86 -9.47 11.74
N PHE A 614 -6.81 -8.84 11.22
CA PHE A 614 -5.43 -9.15 11.59
C PHE A 614 -5.16 -8.86 13.06
N LEU A 615 -5.62 -7.72 13.59
CA LEU A 615 -5.51 -7.37 15.01
C LEU A 615 -6.27 -8.37 15.88
N ALA A 616 -7.54 -8.65 15.55
CA ALA A 616 -8.39 -9.55 16.34
C ALA A 616 -7.85 -10.99 16.36
N VAL A 617 -7.50 -11.57 15.20
CA VAL A 617 -6.95 -12.92 15.12
C VAL A 617 -5.65 -13.02 15.91
N THR A 618 -4.76 -12.04 15.77
CA THR A 618 -3.48 -12.04 16.49
C THR A 618 -3.69 -12.00 18.00
N THR A 619 -4.51 -11.06 18.50
CA THR A 619 -4.76 -10.92 19.94
C THR A 619 -5.50 -12.11 20.54
N ILE A 620 -6.50 -12.65 19.86
CA ILE A 620 -7.23 -13.85 20.30
C ILE A 620 -6.27 -15.04 20.39
N CYS A 621 -5.44 -15.27 19.37
CA CYS A 621 -4.50 -16.38 19.36
C CYS A 621 -3.43 -16.25 20.47
N ILE A 622 -2.90 -15.03 20.71
CA ILE A 622 -1.96 -14.78 21.82
C ILE A 622 -2.63 -15.08 23.17
N ASN A 623 -3.87 -14.65 23.39
CA ASN A 623 -4.62 -14.92 24.60
C ASN A 623 -4.85 -16.43 24.81
N ILE A 624 -5.26 -17.17 23.77
CA ILE A 624 -5.43 -18.64 23.84
C ILE A 624 -4.11 -19.32 24.22
N VAL A 625 -2.99 -18.89 23.65
CA VAL A 625 -1.66 -19.41 23.99
C VAL A 625 -1.32 -19.09 25.45
N GLY A 626 -1.51 -17.83 25.88
CA GLY A 626 -1.25 -17.38 27.24
C GLY A 626 -2.08 -18.10 28.29
N ASP A 627 -3.40 -18.21 28.09
CA ASP A 627 -4.33 -18.91 29.00
C ASP A 627 -4.00 -20.41 29.07
N THR A 628 -3.68 -21.03 27.92
CA THR A 628 -3.27 -22.44 27.91
C THR A 628 -1.95 -22.66 28.65
N LEU A 629 -0.97 -21.77 28.47
CA LEU A 629 0.27 -21.83 29.25
C LEU A 629 -0.01 -21.68 30.74
N ARG A 630 -0.89 -20.78 31.14
CA ARG A 630 -1.30 -20.59 32.53
C ARG A 630 -1.89 -21.88 33.13
N ASP A 631 -2.85 -22.50 32.43
CA ASP A 631 -3.50 -23.72 32.86
C ASP A 631 -2.56 -24.92 32.99
N VAL A 632 -1.62 -25.07 32.07
CA VAL A 632 -0.65 -26.17 32.05
C VAL A 632 0.41 -25.98 33.13
N MET A 633 0.65 -24.74 33.58
CA MET A 633 1.64 -24.42 34.59
C MET A 633 1.05 -24.39 36.02
N ASP A 634 -0.29 -24.45 36.16
CA ASP A 634 -0.94 -24.55 37.48
C ASP A 634 -0.84 -26.00 38.00
N PRO A 635 -0.12 -26.23 39.13
CA PRO A 635 0.05 -27.58 39.68
C PRO A 635 -1.26 -28.24 40.10
N LYS A 636 -2.30 -27.45 40.42
CA LYS A 636 -3.60 -27.96 40.88
C LYS A 636 -4.43 -28.58 39.76
N SER A 637 -4.21 -28.15 38.51
CA SER A 637 -4.95 -28.69 37.34
C SER A 637 -4.53 -30.11 36.95
N SER A 638 -3.39 -30.60 37.45
CA SER A 638 -2.89 -31.96 37.21
C SER A 638 -3.38 -33.00 38.26
N ALA A 639 -4.01 -32.56 39.35
CA ALA A 639 -4.50 -33.45 40.40
C ALA A 639 -5.94 -33.96 40.20
N ASP A 640 -6.69 -33.33 39.27
CA ASP A 640 -8.10 -33.68 38.97
C ASP A 640 -8.28 -34.51 37.69
N ARG A 641 -7.21 -35.12 37.17
CA ARG A 641 -7.25 -35.99 35.95
C ARG A 641 -6.81 -37.41 36.25
#